data_0f2b81dd30de230c05e044d1442a661a
#
_entry.id   0f2b81dd30de230c05e044d1442a661a
#
_cell.length_a   1.000
_cell.length_b   1.000
_cell.length_c   1.000
_cell.angle_alpha   90.00
_cell.angle_beta   90.00
_cell.angle_gamma   90.00
#
_symmetry.space_group_name_H-M   'P 1'
#
loop_
_entity.id
_entity.type
_entity.pdbx_description
1 polymer ?
#
loop_
_entity_poly.entity_id
_entity_poly.type
_entity_poly.pdbx_seq_one_letter_code
_entity_poly.pdbx_strand_id
1 'polypeptide(L)'
;MVLAPRNLKAEVPAVLAAVEKGELSREDIESKCRKVLTYKYALGLSKKKYVQLSGLEQRVNSPQARDLVRRLNLAAITVLNNKDHVLPLHTDKDQKIALLEVGDPGETEALAKQMTRYASLVRFRLRPKQTEEENRRLYDSLAIYKRVVVAVSEQRLASYQPFFTKFAPDAPVVYLFFTPGKMMLQIQRAVSHASAVVLAHSHNTDIQRQVADVLFAKATADGRLSASLGGLFHTGAGVTITPKTPLHFVPEEYGLSSVSLKRIDSVALDGIRQGAYPGCQVVVMKNGHVMVDKAFGTHTGKGSARVESSDIYDLASLTKTTATLLAVMKLYDKGRFNLTDKISDYLPFLQRTNKKDITIQEILYHQSGLPSWLPFYQEVIDKDSYKGHLFSARRDAQHPVNIGTNTWANPNFKFKEEYVSPTKTGDYTIQICDNLWLNRSFRKVIEEKIVEAPLGQKRYVYSDIGFILLGMLVEQLAGMPMEAYLQSEFYEPLGLERTGYLPLRRLAKSEVVPSNNDRFLRKDTLQGFVHDEASAFFGGLAGNAGLFSTAREVARVYQMLLNGGEIDGRRYLSKETCQLFTTSVSKISRRGLGFDKPDREDSKKGNCASDAPAEVYGHTGFTGTCAWVDPVNELVYVFLSNRIYPDVTNRKLIRLHIRERIQEVIYDAMKKK
;
A
#
# COMPACT_ATOMS: atom_id res chain seq x y z
N MET A 1 27.13 -22.19 -23.01
CA MET A 1 26.15 -23.29 -22.99
C MET A 1 25.35 -23.22 -24.29
N VAL A 2 25.27 -24.28 -25.03
CA VAL A 2 24.40 -24.39 -26.21
C VAL A 2 23.04 -24.90 -25.70
N LEU A 3 21.99 -24.12 -25.94
CA LEU A 3 20.62 -24.47 -25.53
C LEU A 3 19.88 -25.08 -26.73
N ALA A 4 19.31 -26.27 -26.55
CA ALA A 4 18.56 -26.99 -27.56
C ALA A 4 19.35 -27.17 -28.88
N PRO A 5 20.48 -27.89 -28.88
CA PRO A 5 21.27 -28.11 -30.09
C PRO A 5 20.42 -28.87 -31.16
N ARG A 6 20.60 -28.49 -32.41
CA ARG A 6 19.85 -29.09 -33.51
C ARG A 6 20.37 -30.48 -33.90
N ASN A 7 21.67 -30.68 -33.78
CA ASN A 7 22.33 -31.93 -34.13
C ASN A 7 23.54 -32.21 -33.24
N LEU A 8 23.31 -32.90 -32.12
CA LEU A 8 24.36 -33.26 -31.16
C LEU A 8 25.50 -34.08 -31.79
N LYS A 9 25.19 -34.95 -32.76
CA LYS A 9 26.20 -35.83 -33.39
C LYS A 9 27.21 -35.03 -34.23
N ALA A 10 26.81 -33.87 -34.78
CA ALA A 10 27.67 -32.97 -35.53
C ALA A 10 28.30 -31.87 -34.65
N GLU A 11 27.54 -31.31 -33.72
CA GLU A 11 27.95 -30.16 -32.94
C GLU A 11 28.99 -30.50 -31.85
N VAL A 12 28.91 -31.67 -31.22
CA VAL A 12 29.90 -32.07 -30.22
C VAL A 12 31.29 -32.29 -30.82
N PRO A 13 31.46 -33.02 -31.96
CA PRO A 13 32.75 -33.15 -32.61
C PRO A 13 33.29 -31.79 -33.10
N ALA A 14 32.43 -30.89 -33.58
CA ALA A 14 32.86 -29.56 -34.01
C ALA A 14 33.46 -28.72 -32.83
N VAL A 15 32.84 -28.78 -31.64
CA VAL A 15 33.37 -28.13 -30.43
C VAL A 15 34.71 -28.75 -30.02
N LEU A 16 34.83 -30.11 -30.08
CA LEU A 16 36.09 -30.79 -29.76
C LEU A 16 37.21 -30.39 -30.71
N ALA A 17 36.91 -30.37 -32.02
CA ALA A 17 37.90 -29.95 -33.05
C ALA A 17 38.29 -28.48 -32.87
N ALA A 18 37.39 -27.60 -32.46
CA ALA A 18 37.73 -26.19 -32.14
C ALA A 18 38.67 -26.06 -30.95
N VAL A 19 38.47 -26.94 -29.92
CA VAL A 19 39.40 -27.00 -28.78
C VAL A 19 40.75 -27.54 -29.20
N GLU A 20 40.83 -28.59 -30.02
CA GLU A 20 42.09 -29.15 -30.53
C GLU A 20 42.84 -28.18 -31.40
N LYS A 21 42.16 -27.33 -32.15
CA LYS A 21 42.77 -26.23 -32.95
C LYS A 21 43.18 -25.00 -32.13
N GLY A 22 42.82 -24.95 -30.84
CA GLY A 22 43.08 -23.78 -30.02
C GLY A 22 42.13 -22.60 -30.26
N GLU A 23 41.05 -22.78 -31.01
CA GLU A 23 40.02 -21.77 -31.25
C GLU A 23 39.12 -21.57 -30.01
N LEU A 24 38.97 -22.60 -29.18
CA LEU A 24 38.34 -22.58 -27.87
C LEU A 24 39.31 -23.10 -26.81
N SER A 25 39.43 -22.41 -25.68
CA SER A 25 40.28 -22.91 -24.61
C SER A 25 39.58 -24.04 -23.84
N ARG A 26 40.35 -25.05 -23.45
CA ARG A 26 39.83 -26.15 -22.61
C ARG A 26 39.37 -25.59 -21.25
N GLU A 27 40.03 -24.59 -20.72
CA GLU A 27 39.71 -23.94 -19.46
C GLU A 27 38.36 -23.25 -19.51
N ASP A 28 38.00 -22.58 -20.62
CA ASP A 28 36.70 -22.00 -20.87
C ASP A 28 35.58 -23.07 -20.86
N ILE A 29 35.80 -24.20 -21.50
CA ILE A 29 34.83 -25.32 -21.52
C ILE A 29 34.64 -25.89 -20.12
N GLU A 30 35.73 -26.14 -19.38
CA GLU A 30 35.70 -26.63 -18.01
C GLU A 30 35.02 -25.65 -17.06
N SER A 31 35.30 -24.34 -17.17
CA SER A 31 34.64 -23.29 -16.38
C SER A 31 33.13 -23.28 -16.61
N LYS A 32 32.69 -23.32 -17.88
CA LYS A 32 31.25 -23.37 -18.21
C LYS A 32 30.58 -24.66 -17.77
N CYS A 33 31.29 -25.79 -17.87
CA CYS A 33 30.80 -27.07 -17.36
C CYS A 33 30.65 -27.04 -15.83
N ARG A 34 31.64 -26.53 -15.12
CA ARG A 34 31.59 -26.36 -13.66
C ARG A 34 30.41 -25.49 -13.24
N LYS A 35 30.18 -24.39 -13.95
CA LYS A 35 29.03 -23.52 -13.70
C LYS A 35 27.70 -24.26 -13.84
N VAL A 36 27.50 -25.03 -14.91
CA VAL A 36 26.29 -25.84 -15.13
C VAL A 36 26.12 -26.89 -14.03
N LEU A 37 27.21 -27.60 -13.66
CA LEU A 37 27.16 -28.60 -12.58
C LEU A 37 26.86 -27.97 -11.22
N THR A 38 27.38 -26.78 -10.95
CA THR A 38 27.07 -26.03 -9.72
C THR A 38 25.57 -25.72 -9.60
N TYR A 39 24.95 -25.25 -10.70
CA TYR A 39 23.49 -25.04 -10.70
C TYR A 39 22.70 -26.36 -10.53
N LYS A 40 23.12 -27.43 -11.20
CA LYS A 40 22.49 -28.74 -11.04
C LYS A 40 22.58 -29.24 -9.59
N TYR A 41 23.74 -29.04 -8.95
CA TYR A 41 23.93 -29.37 -7.54
C TYR A 41 23.07 -28.54 -6.61
N ALA A 42 23.04 -27.21 -6.80
CA ALA A 42 22.21 -26.30 -6.03
C ALA A 42 20.71 -26.62 -6.15
N LEU A 43 20.27 -27.05 -7.32
CA LEU A 43 18.90 -27.53 -7.56
C LEU A 43 18.65 -28.94 -6.95
N GLY A 44 19.66 -29.57 -6.35
CA GLY A 44 19.56 -30.88 -5.73
C GLY A 44 19.38 -32.04 -6.71
N LEU A 45 19.78 -31.86 -8.00
CA LEU A 45 19.66 -32.88 -9.02
C LEU A 45 20.65 -34.07 -8.83
N SER A 46 21.63 -33.95 -7.91
CA SER A 46 22.50 -35.05 -7.48
C SER A 46 21.76 -36.09 -6.63
N LYS A 47 20.60 -35.74 -6.08
CA LYS A 47 19.75 -36.65 -5.28
C LYS A 47 18.57 -37.08 -6.15
N LYS A 48 18.33 -38.39 -6.27
CA LYS A 48 17.14 -38.92 -6.95
C LYS A 48 15.88 -38.43 -6.22
N LYS A 49 15.19 -37.45 -6.81
CA LYS A 49 13.90 -36.94 -6.30
C LYS A 49 12.82 -37.40 -7.26
N TYR A 50 11.89 -38.18 -6.75
CA TYR A 50 10.68 -38.50 -7.48
C TYR A 50 9.68 -37.35 -7.29
N VAL A 51 9.03 -36.96 -8.38
CA VAL A 51 7.95 -35.98 -8.33
C VAL A 51 6.75 -36.60 -7.64
N GLN A 52 6.29 -36.01 -6.54
CA GLN A 52 5.03 -36.40 -5.91
C GLN A 52 3.88 -35.97 -6.81
N LEU A 53 3.10 -36.90 -7.34
CA LEU A 53 1.99 -36.62 -8.23
C LEU A 53 0.78 -36.05 -7.48
N SER A 54 0.55 -36.45 -6.23
CA SER A 54 -0.52 -35.89 -5.40
C SER A 54 -0.29 -34.39 -5.16
N GLY A 55 -1.27 -33.56 -5.52
CA GLY A 55 -1.21 -32.12 -5.40
C GLY A 55 -0.20 -31.43 -6.33
N LEU A 56 0.29 -32.12 -7.39
CA LEU A 56 1.28 -31.54 -8.31
C LEU A 56 0.74 -30.31 -9.02
N GLU A 57 -0.49 -30.37 -9.52
CA GLU A 57 -1.14 -29.28 -10.22
C GLU A 57 -1.23 -28.02 -9.34
N GLN A 58 -1.63 -28.17 -8.07
CA GLN A 58 -1.72 -27.07 -7.13
C GLN A 58 -0.34 -26.46 -6.79
N ARG A 59 0.71 -27.30 -6.73
CA ARG A 59 2.08 -26.82 -6.49
C ARG A 59 2.66 -26.08 -7.68
N VAL A 60 2.43 -26.57 -8.90
CA VAL A 60 2.93 -25.93 -10.14
C VAL A 60 2.13 -24.67 -10.42
N ASN A 61 0.81 -24.73 -10.28
CA ASN A 61 -0.10 -23.59 -10.47
C ASN A 61 -0.47 -22.92 -9.13
N SER A 62 0.53 -22.73 -8.26
CA SER A 62 0.30 -22.03 -6.99
C SER A 62 -0.23 -20.60 -7.25
N PRO A 63 -0.93 -19.96 -6.31
CA PRO A 63 -1.35 -18.57 -6.43
C PRO A 63 -0.19 -17.63 -6.79
N GLN A 64 0.98 -17.86 -6.19
CA GLN A 64 2.20 -17.07 -6.47
C GLN A 64 2.71 -17.27 -7.89
N ALA A 65 2.69 -18.52 -8.41
CA ALA A 65 3.09 -18.80 -9.79
C ALA A 65 2.13 -18.14 -10.79
N ARG A 66 0.83 -18.23 -10.54
CA ARG A 66 -0.19 -17.55 -11.38
C ARG A 66 -0.04 -16.03 -11.34
N ASP A 67 0.22 -15.46 -10.18
CA ASP A 67 0.47 -14.03 -10.05
C ASP A 67 1.73 -13.59 -10.82
N LEU A 68 2.82 -14.34 -10.69
CA LEU A 68 4.04 -14.08 -11.46
C LEU A 68 3.77 -14.09 -12.96
N VAL A 69 3.06 -15.10 -13.47
CA VAL A 69 2.67 -15.17 -14.90
C VAL A 69 1.82 -13.97 -15.30
N ARG A 70 0.86 -13.56 -14.47
CA ARG A 70 0.04 -12.38 -14.71
C ARG A 70 0.87 -11.10 -14.79
N ARG A 71 1.80 -10.90 -13.86
CA ARG A 71 2.72 -9.75 -13.87
C ARG A 71 3.61 -9.74 -15.09
N LEU A 72 4.16 -10.88 -15.48
CA LEU A 72 4.98 -11.01 -16.69
C LEU A 72 4.17 -10.70 -17.97
N ASN A 73 2.95 -11.21 -18.05
CA ASN A 73 2.04 -10.92 -19.16
C ASN A 73 1.76 -9.42 -19.27
N LEU A 74 1.44 -8.77 -18.14
CA LEU A 74 1.17 -7.33 -18.10
C LEU A 74 2.40 -6.51 -18.50
N ALA A 75 3.57 -6.84 -17.99
CA ALA A 75 4.83 -6.17 -18.32
C ALA A 75 5.23 -6.34 -19.80
N ALA A 76 4.77 -7.41 -20.46
CA ALA A 76 5.00 -7.63 -21.89
C ALA A 76 4.07 -6.81 -22.79
N ILE A 77 2.91 -6.34 -22.30
CA ILE A 77 1.99 -5.51 -23.09
C ILE A 77 2.65 -4.18 -23.40
N THR A 78 2.81 -3.90 -24.70
CA THR A 78 3.51 -2.71 -25.17
C THR A 78 2.56 -1.83 -26.00
N VAL A 79 2.29 -0.61 -25.55
CA VAL A 79 1.59 0.41 -26.33
C VAL A 79 2.59 1.09 -27.23
N LEU A 80 2.62 0.74 -28.50
CA LEU A 80 3.67 1.17 -29.45
C LEU A 80 3.55 2.63 -29.85
N ASN A 81 2.32 3.14 -29.97
CA ASN A 81 2.02 4.55 -30.16
C ASN A 81 0.66 4.90 -29.53
N ASN A 82 0.42 6.19 -29.28
CA ASN A 82 -0.83 6.72 -28.77
C ASN A 82 -0.98 8.17 -29.29
N LYS A 83 -1.34 8.32 -30.56
CA LYS A 83 -1.52 9.62 -31.22
C LYS A 83 -2.76 10.31 -30.65
N ASP A 84 -2.67 11.60 -30.47
CA ASP A 84 -3.77 12.44 -29.95
C ASP A 84 -4.36 11.95 -28.62
N HIS A 85 -3.57 11.20 -27.86
CA HIS A 85 -3.97 10.62 -26.57
C HIS A 85 -5.30 9.85 -26.64
N VAL A 86 -5.51 9.06 -27.72
CA VAL A 86 -6.72 8.25 -27.91
C VAL A 86 -6.90 7.22 -26.78
N LEU A 87 -5.81 6.74 -26.20
CA LEU A 87 -5.83 5.94 -24.98
C LEU A 87 -5.52 6.86 -23.75
N PRO A 88 -6.22 6.68 -22.63
CA PRO A 88 -7.25 5.68 -22.37
C PRO A 88 -8.57 5.98 -23.09
N LEU A 89 -9.27 4.90 -23.47
CA LEU A 89 -10.61 5.02 -24.04
C LEU A 89 -11.57 5.62 -23.00
N HIS A 90 -12.32 6.64 -23.40
CA HIS A 90 -13.32 7.28 -22.53
C HIS A 90 -14.64 6.52 -22.53
N THR A 91 -15.31 6.48 -21.40
CA THR A 91 -16.55 5.73 -21.14
C THR A 91 -17.76 6.64 -21.12
N ASP A 92 -18.06 7.35 -22.22
CA ASP A 92 -19.36 8.02 -22.33
C ASP A 92 -20.46 6.96 -22.47
N LYS A 93 -21.45 6.98 -21.59
CA LYS A 93 -22.50 5.96 -21.53
C LYS A 93 -23.30 5.84 -22.84
N ASP A 94 -23.32 6.88 -23.66
CA ASP A 94 -24.09 6.97 -24.89
C ASP A 94 -23.25 6.64 -26.15
N GLN A 95 -21.96 6.39 -26.03
CA GLN A 95 -21.10 6.08 -27.17
C GLN A 95 -20.68 4.61 -27.16
N LYS A 96 -21.09 3.88 -28.21
CA LYS A 96 -20.69 2.49 -28.43
C LYS A 96 -19.32 2.46 -29.12
N ILE A 97 -18.48 1.49 -28.75
CA ILE A 97 -17.22 1.18 -29.40
C ILE A 97 -17.45 0.03 -30.40
N ALA A 98 -16.99 0.17 -31.62
CA ALA A 98 -16.95 -0.93 -32.57
C ALA A 98 -15.72 -1.79 -32.30
N LEU A 99 -15.90 -3.08 -32.04
CA LEU A 99 -14.84 -4.09 -31.94
C LEU A 99 -14.83 -4.94 -33.19
N LEU A 100 -13.84 -4.73 -34.06
CA LEU A 100 -13.61 -5.54 -35.25
C LEU A 100 -12.65 -6.68 -34.96
N GLU A 101 -13.11 -7.91 -35.05
CA GLU A 101 -12.37 -9.11 -34.75
C GLU A 101 -11.80 -9.74 -36.03
N VAL A 102 -10.48 -10.00 -36.02
CA VAL A 102 -9.71 -10.57 -37.15
C VAL A 102 -9.04 -11.86 -36.70
N GLY A 103 -9.63 -12.98 -37.07
CA GLY A 103 -9.26 -14.32 -36.62
C GLY A 103 -10.44 -15.09 -36.02
N ASP A 104 -10.16 -16.04 -35.14
CA ASP A 104 -11.20 -16.78 -34.43
C ASP A 104 -11.83 -15.92 -33.32
N PRO A 105 -13.15 -15.74 -33.28
CA PRO A 105 -13.83 -14.99 -32.21
C PRO A 105 -13.62 -15.56 -30.82
N GLY A 106 -13.36 -16.87 -30.67
CA GLY A 106 -13.02 -17.49 -29.40
C GLY A 106 -11.71 -16.95 -28.81
N GLU A 107 -10.77 -16.52 -29.67
CA GLU A 107 -9.48 -15.96 -29.27
C GLU A 107 -9.53 -14.50 -28.83
N THR A 108 -10.71 -13.83 -28.92
CA THR A 108 -10.94 -12.45 -28.48
C THR A 108 -12.13 -12.32 -27.53
N GLU A 109 -12.75 -13.44 -27.14
CA GLU A 109 -13.94 -13.46 -26.29
C GLU A 109 -13.69 -12.86 -24.89
N ALA A 110 -12.55 -13.16 -24.26
CA ALA A 110 -12.21 -12.63 -22.97
C ALA A 110 -11.93 -11.10 -23.01
N LEU A 111 -11.37 -10.61 -24.14
CA LEU A 111 -11.22 -9.18 -24.40
C LEU A 111 -12.60 -8.50 -24.45
N ALA A 112 -13.49 -8.99 -25.29
CA ALA A 112 -14.82 -8.42 -25.46
C ALA A 112 -15.60 -8.40 -24.14
N LYS A 113 -15.61 -9.52 -23.40
CA LYS A 113 -16.24 -9.62 -22.10
C LYS A 113 -15.65 -8.66 -21.06
N GLN A 114 -14.33 -8.45 -21.06
CA GLN A 114 -13.71 -7.50 -20.14
C GLN A 114 -14.02 -6.06 -20.55
N MET A 115 -13.97 -5.72 -21.84
CA MET A 115 -14.30 -4.39 -22.34
C MET A 115 -15.75 -3.99 -22.03
N THR A 116 -16.72 -4.93 -22.07
CA THR A 116 -18.13 -4.64 -21.73
C THR A 116 -18.34 -4.21 -20.29
N ARG A 117 -17.38 -4.43 -19.41
CA ARG A 117 -17.41 -3.90 -18.03
C ARG A 117 -17.18 -2.39 -17.99
N TYR A 118 -16.56 -1.83 -19.02
CA TYR A 118 -16.12 -0.43 -19.10
C TYR A 118 -16.91 0.40 -20.10
N ALA A 119 -17.37 -0.21 -21.22
CA ALA A 119 -18.06 0.50 -22.30
C ALA A 119 -19.08 -0.42 -23.01
N SER A 120 -20.05 0.20 -23.68
CA SER A 120 -20.94 -0.53 -24.59
C SER A 120 -20.21 -0.89 -25.89
N LEU A 121 -20.26 -2.15 -26.28
CA LEU A 121 -19.59 -2.67 -27.50
C LEU A 121 -20.59 -3.11 -28.56
N VAL A 122 -20.19 -2.95 -29.83
CA VAL A 122 -20.77 -3.66 -30.95
C VAL A 122 -19.67 -4.44 -31.65
N ARG A 123 -19.87 -5.74 -31.80
CA ARG A 123 -18.86 -6.65 -32.35
C ARG A 123 -19.08 -6.85 -33.83
N PHE A 124 -18.00 -6.80 -34.60
CA PHE A 124 -17.94 -7.07 -36.02
C PHE A 124 -16.86 -8.12 -36.30
N ARG A 125 -17.04 -8.91 -37.31
CA ARG A 125 -16.07 -9.92 -37.74
C ARG A 125 -15.61 -9.69 -39.15
N LEU A 126 -14.28 -9.57 -39.34
CA LEU A 126 -13.68 -9.61 -40.65
C LEU A 126 -13.39 -11.08 -41.00
N ARG A 127 -13.99 -11.56 -42.11
CA ARG A 127 -13.78 -12.91 -42.65
C ARG A 127 -12.65 -12.92 -43.67
N PRO A 128 -11.88 -14.01 -43.79
CA PRO A 128 -10.87 -14.12 -44.87
C PRO A 128 -11.53 -14.15 -46.23
N LYS A 129 -10.88 -13.56 -47.23
CA LYS A 129 -11.30 -13.57 -48.63
C LYS A 129 -12.69 -12.99 -48.92
N GLN A 130 -13.10 -11.98 -48.13
CA GLN A 130 -14.35 -11.24 -48.37
C GLN A 130 -14.31 -10.56 -49.76
N THR A 131 -15.46 -10.48 -50.42
CA THR A 131 -15.64 -9.72 -51.65
C THR A 131 -15.50 -8.21 -51.39
N GLU A 132 -15.32 -7.44 -52.46
CA GLU A 132 -15.22 -5.99 -52.38
C GLU A 132 -16.52 -5.37 -51.84
N GLU A 133 -17.68 -5.94 -52.21
CA GLU A 133 -18.97 -5.49 -51.71
C GLU A 133 -19.17 -5.78 -50.21
N GLU A 134 -18.76 -6.97 -49.73
CA GLU A 134 -18.80 -7.31 -48.31
C GLU A 134 -17.87 -6.39 -47.50
N ASN A 135 -16.69 -6.08 -48.03
CA ASN A 135 -15.78 -5.14 -47.40
C ASN A 135 -16.38 -3.74 -47.31
N ARG A 136 -17.04 -3.25 -48.39
CA ARG A 136 -17.69 -1.96 -48.42
C ARG A 136 -18.81 -1.88 -47.38
N ARG A 137 -19.69 -2.88 -47.30
CA ARG A 137 -20.75 -2.97 -46.26
C ARG A 137 -20.18 -2.93 -44.87
N LEU A 138 -19.04 -3.58 -44.61
CA LEU A 138 -18.38 -3.55 -43.33
C LEU A 138 -17.78 -2.17 -43.04
N TYR A 139 -17.20 -1.47 -44.03
CA TYR A 139 -16.73 -0.08 -43.86
C TYR A 139 -17.89 0.84 -43.49
N ASP A 140 -19.02 0.76 -44.20
CA ASP A 140 -20.20 1.59 -43.95
C ASP A 140 -20.73 1.34 -42.53
N SER A 141 -20.71 0.07 -42.10
CA SER A 141 -21.14 -0.32 -40.75
C SER A 141 -20.18 0.19 -39.67
N LEU A 142 -18.89 0.30 -39.91
CA LEU A 142 -17.91 0.80 -38.96
C LEU A 142 -17.83 2.34 -38.92
N ALA A 143 -18.16 3.01 -40.05
CA ALA A 143 -18.08 4.45 -40.19
C ALA A 143 -19.01 5.24 -39.23
N ILE A 144 -20.08 4.62 -38.74
CA ILE A 144 -21.00 5.26 -37.79
C ILE A 144 -20.45 5.36 -36.36
N TYR A 145 -19.37 4.66 -36.07
CA TYR A 145 -18.79 4.63 -34.72
C TYR A 145 -17.66 5.65 -34.58
N LYS A 146 -17.67 6.40 -33.49
CA LYS A 146 -16.62 7.38 -33.17
C LYS A 146 -15.30 6.74 -32.74
N ARG A 147 -15.27 5.44 -32.50
CA ARG A 147 -14.08 4.69 -32.10
C ARG A 147 -14.16 3.26 -32.62
N VAL A 148 -13.09 2.81 -33.25
CA VAL A 148 -12.95 1.46 -33.74
C VAL A 148 -11.73 0.79 -33.11
N VAL A 149 -11.95 -0.36 -32.50
CA VAL A 149 -10.89 -1.23 -31.97
C VAL A 149 -10.79 -2.45 -32.85
N VAL A 150 -9.62 -2.71 -33.41
CA VAL A 150 -9.35 -3.85 -34.30
C VAL A 150 -8.50 -4.87 -33.51
N ALA A 151 -9.10 -6.00 -33.16
CA ALA A 151 -8.43 -7.09 -32.42
C ALA A 151 -7.95 -8.17 -33.41
N VAL A 152 -6.64 -8.34 -33.52
CA VAL A 152 -5.98 -9.26 -34.46
C VAL A 152 -5.42 -10.45 -33.69
N SER A 153 -6.03 -11.63 -33.83
CA SER A 153 -5.52 -12.91 -33.33
C SER A 153 -4.96 -13.81 -34.47
N GLU A 154 -5.29 -13.51 -35.73
CA GLU A 154 -4.82 -14.25 -36.89
C GLU A 154 -3.37 -13.92 -37.23
N GLN A 155 -2.57 -14.94 -37.50
CA GLN A 155 -1.16 -14.78 -37.87
C GLN A 155 -0.94 -14.63 -39.41
N ARG A 156 -1.88 -15.12 -40.21
CA ARG A 156 -1.81 -15.07 -41.70
C ARG A 156 -2.76 -14.03 -42.24
N LEU A 157 -2.29 -12.79 -42.33
CA LEU A 157 -3.13 -11.65 -42.69
C LEU A 157 -3.25 -11.40 -44.22
N ALA A 158 -2.59 -12.20 -45.06
CA ALA A 158 -2.61 -12.03 -46.52
C ALA A 158 -4.04 -12.06 -47.08
N SER A 159 -4.92 -12.94 -46.60
CA SER A 159 -6.31 -13.04 -47.03
C SER A 159 -7.21 -11.88 -46.60
N TYR A 160 -6.73 -11.02 -45.71
CA TYR A 160 -7.44 -9.84 -45.17
C TYR A 160 -6.88 -8.52 -45.74
N GLN A 161 -5.75 -8.57 -46.47
CA GLN A 161 -5.12 -7.37 -47.04
C GLN A 161 -6.06 -6.49 -47.89
N PRO A 162 -6.96 -7.04 -48.77
CA PRO A 162 -7.87 -6.20 -49.52
C PRO A 162 -8.71 -5.27 -48.65
N PHE A 163 -9.15 -5.73 -47.48
CA PHE A 163 -9.82 -4.90 -46.52
C PHE A 163 -8.90 -3.79 -45.98
N PHE A 164 -7.75 -4.16 -45.42
CA PHE A 164 -6.85 -3.19 -44.77
C PHE A 164 -6.23 -2.16 -45.71
N THR A 165 -6.16 -2.46 -46.99
CA THR A 165 -5.65 -1.53 -48.02
C THR A 165 -6.57 -0.32 -48.21
N LYS A 166 -7.88 -0.52 -48.07
CA LYS A 166 -8.92 0.50 -48.26
C LYS A 166 -9.51 1.01 -46.92
N PHE A 167 -9.20 0.37 -45.80
CA PHE A 167 -9.75 0.72 -44.48
C PHE A 167 -9.06 1.96 -43.93
N ALA A 168 -9.72 3.10 -44.07
CA ALA A 168 -9.28 4.40 -43.54
C ALA A 168 -10.49 5.18 -43.02
N PRO A 169 -11.07 4.79 -41.87
CA PRO A 169 -12.17 5.52 -41.28
C PRO A 169 -11.70 6.87 -40.73
N ASP A 170 -12.60 7.86 -40.72
CA ASP A 170 -12.37 9.17 -40.07
C ASP A 170 -12.22 9.05 -38.56
N ALA A 171 -12.81 8.02 -37.96
CA ALA A 171 -12.73 7.74 -36.52
C ALA A 171 -11.35 7.19 -36.12
N PRO A 172 -10.86 7.53 -34.90
CA PRO A 172 -9.65 6.93 -34.36
C PRO A 172 -9.70 5.40 -34.31
N VAL A 173 -8.66 4.75 -34.84
CA VAL A 173 -8.51 3.28 -34.89
C VAL A 173 -7.43 2.85 -33.91
N VAL A 174 -7.78 1.91 -33.04
CA VAL A 174 -6.87 1.24 -32.10
C VAL A 174 -6.66 -0.20 -32.55
N TYR A 175 -5.42 -0.56 -32.90
CA TYR A 175 -5.07 -1.95 -33.25
C TYR A 175 -4.52 -2.70 -32.02
N LEU A 176 -5.04 -3.89 -31.79
CA LEU A 176 -4.58 -4.81 -30.75
C LEU A 176 -4.02 -6.08 -31.42
N PHE A 177 -2.74 -6.36 -31.23
CA PHE A 177 -2.10 -7.55 -31.79
C PHE A 177 -1.88 -8.61 -30.70
N PHE A 178 -2.69 -9.64 -30.72
CA PHE A 178 -2.55 -10.85 -29.92
C PHE A 178 -1.65 -11.89 -30.59
N THR A 179 -0.75 -11.45 -31.44
CA THR A 179 0.16 -12.21 -32.28
C THR A 179 1.59 -11.72 -32.07
N PRO A 180 2.61 -12.47 -32.56
CA PRO A 180 3.97 -11.93 -32.62
C PRO A 180 4.04 -10.62 -33.39
N GLY A 181 4.80 -9.64 -32.91
CA GLY A 181 4.84 -8.28 -33.47
C GLY A 181 5.13 -8.21 -34.97
N LYS A 182 5.94 -9.13 -35.50
CA LYS A 182 6.24 -9.20 -36.97
C LYS A 182 4.99 -9.36 -37.85
N MET A 183 3.88 -9.82 -37.29
CA MET A 183 2.64 -10.02 -38.08
C MET A 183 2.02 -8.70 -38.53
N MET A 184 2.23 -7.61 -37.79
CA MET A 184 1.72 -6.29 -38.16
C MET A 184 2.36 -5.74 -39.44
N LEU A 185 3.53 -6.25 -39.84
CA LEU A 185 4.19 -5.88 -41.09
C LEU A 185 3.38 -6.32 -42.34
N GLN A 186 2.51 -7.34 -42.22
CA GLN A 186 1.64 -7.77 -43.31
C GLN A 186 0.53 -6.75 -43.62
N ILE A 187 0.19 -5.87 -42.70
CA ILE A 187 -0.79 -4.77 -42.87
C ILE A 187 -0.16 -3.43 -42.50
N GLN A 188 1.12 -3.25 -42.82
CA GLN A 188 1.94 -2.10 -42.45
C GLN A 188 1.26 -0.76 -42.74
N ARG A 189 0.62 -0.60 -43.88
CA ARG A 189 -0.06 0.64 -44.29
C ARG A 189 -1.17 1.02 -43.30
N ALA A 190 -2.01 0.08 -42.92
CA ALA A 190 -3.08 0.32 -41.93
C ALA A 190 -2.53 0.65 -40.55
N VAL A 191 -1.50 -0.07 -40.09
CA VAL A 191 -0.84 0.15 -38.78
C VAL A 191 -0.15 1.52 -38.74
N SER A 192 0.46 2.00 -39.82
CA SER A 192 1.12 3.33 -39.86
C SER A 192 0.15 4.49 -39.65
N HIS A 193 -1.12 4.32 -40.03
CA HIS A 193 -2.19 5.31 -39.86
C HIS A 193 -2.98 5.13 -38.55
N ALA A 194 -2.68 4.09 -37.75
CA ALA A 194 -3.37 3.82 -36.49
C ALA A 194 -3.20 4.96 -35.49
N SER A 195 -4.27 5.28 -34.77
CA SER A 195 -4.24 6.23 -33.65
C SER A 195 -3.54 5.64 -32.43
N ALA A 196 -3.74 4.34 -32.18
CA ALA A 196 -2.93 3.59 -31.20
C ALA A 196 -2.69 2.16 -31.67
N VAL A 197 -1.56 1.59 -31.25
CA VAL A 197 -1.19 0.20 -31.50
C VAL A 197 -0.73 -0.44 -30.20
N VAL A 198 -1.37 -1.54 -29.82
CA VAL A 198 -1.04 -2.34 -28.64
C VAL A 198 -0.57 -3.71 -29.05
N LEU A 199 0.61 -4.10 -28.63
CA LEU A 199 1.19 -5.42 -28.88
C LEU A 199 1.10 -6.26 -27.59
N ALA A 200 0.36 -7.36 -27.65
CA ALA A 200 0.10 -8.27 -26.55
C ALA A 200 0.86 -9.60 -26.64
N HIS A 201 1.46 -9.91 -27.81
CA HIS A 201 2.25 -11.10 -28.12
C HIS A 201 1.52 -12.45 -28.09
N SER A 202 0.40 -12.57 -27.38
CA SER A 202 -0.35 -13.82 -27.18
C SER A 202 -1.85 -13.52 -27.01
N HIS A 203 -2.68 -14.51 -27.30
CA HIS A 203 -4.14 -14.45 -27.16
C HIS A 203 -4.69 -15.23 -25.95
N ASN A 204 -3.84 -15.57 -24.93
CA ASN A 204 -4.36 -16.22 -23.74
C ASN A 204 -5.36 -15.33 -22.99
N THR A 205 -6.27 -15.96 -22.26
CA THR A 205 -7.41 -15.29 -21.60
C THR A 205 -6.98 -14.16 -20.66
N ASP A 206 -5.88 -14.32 -19.92
CA ASP A 206 -5.40 -13.31 -18.97
C ASP A 206 -4.84 -12.09 -19.71
N ILE A 207 -4.07 -12.28 -20.76
CA ILE A 207 -3.55 -11.19 -21.60
C ILE A 207 -4.69 -10.40 -22.23
N GLN A 208 -5.73 -11.08 -22.75
CA GLN A 208 -6.90 -10.41 -23.32
C GLN A 208 -7.58 -9.48 -22.32
N ARG A 209 -7.78 -9.95 -21.05
CA ARG A 209 -8.35 -9.14 -19.98
C ARG A 209 -7.45 -7.95 -19.64
N GLN A 210 -6.15 -8.19 -19.52
CA GLN A 210 -5.17 -7.15 -19.19
C GLN A 210 -5.07 -6.08 -20.30
N VAL A 211 -5.14 -6.47 -21.58
CA VAL A 211 -5.20 -5.50 -22.69
C VAL A 211 -6.44 -4.62 -22.56
N ALA A 212 -7.62 -5.20 -22.28
CA ALA A 212 -8.81 -4.40 -22.02
C ALA A 212 -8.60 -3.42 -20.86
N ASP A 213 -8.00 -3.87 -19.75
CA ASP A 213 -7.70 -3.02 -18.60
C ASP A 213 -6.74 -1.87 -18.97
N VAL A 214 -5.74 -2.13 -19.81
CA VAL A 214 -4.81 -1.09 -20.33
C VAL A 214 -5.55 -0.09 -21.21
N LEU A 215 -6.46 -0.53 -22.09
CA LEU A 215 -7.22 0.36 -22.96
C LEU A 215 -8.04 1.40 -22.18
N PHE A 216 -8.52 1.06 -21.00
CA PHE A 216 -9.32 1.93 -20.15
C PHE A 216 -8.52 2.52 -18.96
N ALA A 217 -7.18 2.48 -19.00
CA ALA A 217 -6.27 2.89 -17.92
C ALA A 217 -6.67 2.31 -16.54
N LYS A 218 -6.99 1.02 -16.53
CA LYS A 218 -7.21 0.25 -15.30
C LYS A 218 -5.97 -0.57 -14.93
N ALA A 219 -5.02 -0.74 -15.88
CA ALA A 219 -3.72 -1.37 -15.67
C ALA A 219 -2.60 -0.49 -16.24
N THR A 220 -1.41 -0.56 -15.64
CA THR A 220 -0.21 0.05 -16.18
C THR A 220 0.31 -0.77 -17.37
N ALA A 221 0.67 -0.10 -18.46
CA ALA A 221 1.47 -0.68 -19.53
C ALA A 221 2.70 0.19 -19.76
N ASP A 222 3.86 -0.36 -19.50
CA ASP A 222 5.16 0.31 -19.64
C ASP A 222 6.15 -0.51 -20.48
N GLY A 223 5.67 -1.53 -21.15
CA GLY A 223 6.44 -2.39 -22.05
C GLY A 223 7.22 -1.60 -23.10
N ARG A 224 8.39 -2.10 -23.47
CA ARG A 224 9.25 -1.54 -24.53
C ARG A 224 9.68 -2.64 -25.48
N LEU A 225 9.72 -2.32 -26.78
CA LEU A 225 10.19 -3.27 -27.79
C LEU A 225 11.65 -3.66 -27.56
N SER A 226 11.91 -4.95 -27.50
CA SER A 226 13.26 -5.50 -27.41
C SER A 226 14.00 -5.52 -28.77
N ALA A 227 13.26 -5.44 -29.89
CA ALA A 227 13.79 -5.42 -31.25
C ALA A 227 12.89 -4.59 -32.15
N SER A 228 13.46 -3.95 -33.20
CA SER A 228 12.69 -3.16 -34.17
C SER A 228 11.74 -4.03 -34.99
N LEU A 229 10.59 -3.46 -35.33
CA LEU A 229 9.57 -4.08 -36.21
C LEU A 229 9.55 -3.36 -37.56
N GLY A 230 10.46 -3.77 -38.46
CA GLY A 230 10.66 -3.12 -39.72
C GLY A 230 10.94 -1.62 -39.61
N GLY A 231 10.36 -0.83 -40.51
CA GLY A 231 10.37 0.63 -40.43
C GLY A 231 9.25 1.25 -39.57
N LEU A 232 8.35 0.43 -38.95
CA LEU A 232 7.21 0.93 -38.20
C LEU A 232 7.58 1.40 -36.78
N PHE A 233 8.33 0.60 -36.06
CA PHE A 233 8.68 0.84 -34.68
C PHE A 233 10.11 0.42 -34.39
N HIS A 234 10.88 1.26 -33.72
CA HIS A 234 12.28 0.98 -33.33
C HIS A 234 12.39 0.26 -32.00
N THR A 235 13.52 -0.38 -31.77
CA THR A 235 13.89 -0.93 -30.45
C THR A 235 13.73 0.16 -29.38
N GLY A 236 13.13 -0.19 -28.24
CA GLY A 236 12.82 0.73 -27.16
C GLY A 236 11.48 1.49 -27.33
N ALA A 237 10.82 1.37 -28.50
CA ALA A 237 9.51 2.00 -28.69
C ALA A 237 8.48 1.49 -27.65
N GLY A 238 7.70 2.42 -27.13
CA GLY A 238 6.62 2.17 -26.19
C GLY A 238 6.15 3.45 -25.53
N VAL A 239 4.86 3.53 -25.23
CA VAL A 239 4.21 4.62 -24.52
C VAL A 239 3.69 4.08 -23.21
N THR A 240 3.95 4.77 -22.11
CA THR A 240 3.44 4.37 -20.79
C THR A 240 1.99 4.79 -20.62
N ILE A 241 1.13 3.84 -20.28
CA ILE A 241 -0.24 4.09 -19.81
C ILE A 241 -0.25 3.87 -18.30
N THR A 242 -0.68 4.88 -17.55
CA THR A 242 -0.78 4.80 -16.09
C THR A 242 -2.24 4.84 -15.66
N PRO A 243 -2.68 3.96 -14.78
CA PRO A 243 -4.05 3.97 -14.27
C PRO A 243 -4.38 5.29 -13.56
N LYS A 244 -5.53 5.87 -13.89
CA LYS A 244 -6.10 6.98 -13.10
C LYS A 244 -6.80 6.49 -11.82
N THR A 245 -7.14 5.20 -11.79
CA THR A 245 -7.74 4.51 -10.65
C THR A 245 -7.12 3.11 -10.56
N PRO A 246 -6.81 2.61 -9.34
CA PRO A 246 -6.18 1.30 -9.19
C PRO A 246 -7.04 0.15 -9.71
N LEU A 247 -6.36 -0.93 -10.17
CA LEU A 247 -6.98 -2.20 -10.52
C LEU A 247 -7.79 -2.75 -9.34
N HIS A 248 -9.05 -3.08 -9.60
CA HIS A 248 -9.79 -3.99 -8.73
C HIS A 248 -9.56 -5.42 -9.23
N PHE A 249 -8.79 -6.18 -8.47
CA PHE A 249 -8.66 -7.61 -8.71
C PHE A 249 -10.00 -8.30 -8.40
N VAL A 250 -10.28 -9.40 -9.10
CA VAL A 250 -11.50 -10.21 -8.85
C VAL A 250 -11.26 -11.04 -7.60
N PRO A 251 -11.95 -10.78 -6.48
CA PRO A 251 -11.69 -11.46 -5.21
C PRO A 251 -11.73 -12.98 -5.29
N GLU A 252 -12.62 -13.53 -6.13
CA GLU A 252 -12.80 -14.96 -6.33
C GLU A 252 -11.53 -15.66 -6.84
N GLU A 253 -10.72 -14.97 -7.63
CA GLU A 253 -9.44 -15.52 -8.13
C GLU A 253 -8.40 -15.68 -7.00
N TYR A 254 -8.61 -14.98 -5.88
CA TYR A 254 -7.77 -15.02 -4.70
C TYR A 254 -8.43 -15.74 -3.52
N GLY A 255 -9.50 -16.51 -3.78
CA GLY A 255 -10.21 -17.28 -2.77
C GLY A 255 -11.08 -16.45 -1.83
N LEU A 256 -11.49 -15.26 -2.25
CA LEU A 256 -12.40 -14.38 -1.51
C LEU A 256 -13.75 -14.27 -2.24
N SER A 257 -14.85 -14.33 -1.51
CA SER A 257 -16.19 -14.09 -2.07
C SER A 257 -16.46 -12.58 -2.15
N SER A 258 -16.61 -12.04 -3.37
CA SER A 258 -16.98 -10.64 -3.57
C SER A 258 -18.36 -10.30 -2.97
N VAL A 259 -19.27 -11.28 -2.96
CA VAL A 259 -20.61 -11.14 -2.33
C VAL A 259 -20.47 -10.96 -0.82
N SER A 260 -19.62 -11.77 -0.17
CA SER A 260 -19.35 -11.65 1.26
C SER A 260 -18.64 -10.34 1.58
N LEU A 261 -17.65 -9.92 0.78
CA LEU A 261 -16.92 -8.66 0.96
C LEU A 261 -17.83 -7.41 0.89
N LYS A 262 -18.97 -7.45 0.15
CA LYS A 262 -19.95 -6.35 0.15
C LYS A 262 -20.56 -6.08 1.54
N ARG A 263 -20.52 -7.05 2.46
CA ARG A 263 -20.97 -6.86 3.85
C ARG A 263 -20.11 -5.83 4.61
N ILE A 264 -18.89 -5.57 4.15
CA ILE A 264 -18.03 -4.48 4.67
C ILE A 264 -18.78 -3.15 4.59
N ASP A 265 -19.45 -2.89 3.46
CA ASP A 265 -20.22 -1.66 3.25
C ASP A 265 -21.31 -1.50 4.33
N SER A 266 -22.02 -2.60 4.61
CA SER A 266 -23.06 -2.61 5.62
C SER A 266 -22.54 -2.31 7.03
N VAL A 267 -21.38 -2.89 7.41
CA VAL A 267 -20.76 -2.66 8.72
C VAL A 267 -20.22 -1.24 8.83
N ALA A 268 -19.55 -0.73 7.79
CA ALA A 268 -19.01 0.63 7.77
C ALA A 268 -20.12 1.68 7.85
N LEU A 269 -21.19 1.52 7.07
CA LEU A 269 -22.36 2.42 7.11
C LEU A 269 -23.14 2.31 8.43
N ASP A 270 -23.18 1.13 9.04
CA ASP A 270 -23.78 0.94 10.37
C ASP A 270 -23.05 1.78 11.43
N GLY A 271 -21.72 1.78 11.41
CA GLY A 271 -20.92 2.63 12.28
C GLY A 271 -21.23 4.13 12.14
N ILE A 272 -21.40 4.60 10.90
CA ILE A 272 -21.79 5.99 10.63
C ILE A 272 -23.19 6.29 11.16
N ARG A 273 -24.17 5.42 10.85
CA ARG A 273 -25.56 5.60 11.31
C ARG A 273 -25.67 5.66 12.83
N GLN A 274 -24.89 4.86 13.54
CA GLN A 274 -24.87 4.84 14.99
C GLN A 274 -24.00 5.96 15.59
N GLY A 275 -23.34 6.78 14.76
CA GLY A 275 -22.50 7.88 15.20
C GLY A 275 -21.20 7.41 15.86
N ALA A 276 -20.65 6.29 15.41
CA ALA A 276 -19.34 5.80 15.85
C ALA A 276 -18.19 6.64 15.26
N TYR A 277 -18.40 7.18 14.07
CA TYR A 277 -17.51 8.10 13.35
C TYR A 277 -18.27 8.78 12.21
N PRO A 278 -17.85 9.97 11.74
CA PRO A 278 -18.46 10.64 10.59
C PRO A 278 -18.13 9.96 9.25
N GLY A 279 -16.91 9.42 9.11
CA GLY A 279 -16.47 8.75 7.91
C GLY A 279 -15.27 7.84 8.16
N CYS A 280 -14.97 6.97 7.17
CA CYS A 280 -13.87 6.02 7.25
C CYS A 280 -13.36 5.59 5.88
N GLN A 281 -12.14 5.03 5.87
CA GLN A 281 -11.56 4.30 4.75
C GLN A 281 -11.32 2.85 5.14
N VAL A 282 -11.53 1.93 4.19
CA VAL A 282 -11.28 0.49 4.36
C VAL A 282 -10.47 -0.03 3.18
N VAL A 283 -9.32 -0.64 3.48
CA VAL A 283 -8.51 -1.33 2.49
C VAL A 283 -8.28 -2.77 2.91
N VAL A 284 -8.47 -3.69 1.98
CA VAL A 284 -8.16 -5.11 2.13
C VAL A 284 -7.25 -5.52 0.98
N MET A 285 -6.08 -6.05 1.31
CA MET A 285 -5.19 -6.66 0.32
C MET A 285 -5.10 -8.17 0.57
N LYS A 286 -5.02 -8.93 -0.50
CA LYS A 286 -4.84 -10.39 -0.50
C LYS A 286 -3.78 -10.75 -1.52
N ASN A 287 -2.75 -11.50 -1.10
CA ASN A 287 -1.64 -11.90 -1.96
C ASN A 287 -0.98 -10.69 -2.70
N GLY A 288 -0.83 -9.56 -2.01
CA GLY A 288 -0.25 -8.33 -2.57
C GLY A 288 -1.18 -7.48 -3.42
N HIS A 289 -2.43 -7.89 -3.64
CA HIS A 289 -3.39 -7.18 -4.49
C HIS A 289 -4.53 -6.56 -3.68
N VAL A 290 -4.97 -5.38 -4.10
CA VAL A 290 -6.08 -4.67 -3.45
C VAL A 290 -7.41 -5.30 -3.84
N MET A 291 -8.13 -5.89 -2.88
CA MET A 291 -9.45 -6.48 -3.06
C MET A 291 -10.58 -5.52 -2.72
N VAL A 292 -10.35 -4.69 -1.72
CA VAL A 292 -11.27 -3.63 -1.28
C VAL A 292 -10.48 -2.35 -1.08
N ASP A 293 -10.97 -1.24 -1.63
CA ASP A 293 -10.50 0.10 -1.36
C ASP A 293 -11.70 1.03 -1.44
N LYS A 294 -12.23 1.40 -0.29
CA LYS A 294 -13.48 2.13 -0.17
C LYS A 294 -13.39 3.22 0.89
N ALA A 295 -14.07 4.32 0.59
CA ALA A 295 -14.30 5.43 1.49
C ALA A 295 -15.80 5.58 1.76
N PHE A 296 -16.17 5.90 2.99
CA PHE A 296 -17.55 6.01 3.44
C PHE A 296 -17.75 7.27 4.26
N GLY A 297 -18.95 7.87 4.15
CA GLY A 297 -19.36 8.98 4.98
C GLY A 297 -18.73 10.31 4.56
N THR A 298 -18.52 11.17 5.55
CA THR A 298 -18.08 12.55 5.36
C THR A 298 -17.01 12.93 6.40
N HIS A 299 -16.36 14.07 6.21
CA HIS A 299 -15.30 14.52 7.12
C HIS A 299 -15.83 14.79 8.54
N THR A 300 -16.98 15.46 8.68
CA THR A 300 -17.46 15.94 9.99
C THR A 300 -18.92 15.64 10.26
N GLY A 301 -19.64 15.01 9.32
CA GLY A 301 -21.06 14.72 9.43
C GLY A 301 -21.89 15.32 8.29
N LYS A 302 -23.21 15.35 8.45
CA LYS A 302 -24.16 15.77 7.42
C LYS A 302 -23.83 17.18 6.90
N GLY A 303 -23.74 17.32 5.57
CA GLY A 303 -23.45 18.57 4.89
C GLY A 303 -21.98 18.92 4.70
N SER A 304 -21.04 18.10 5.23
CA SER A 304 -19.61 18.30 4.98
C SER A 304 -19.11 17.50 3.77
N ALA A 305 -17.84 17.73 3.38
CA ALA A 305 -17.19 17.03 2.28
C ALA A 305 -17.27 15.49 2.47
N ARG A 306 -17.47 14.76 1.38
CA ARG A 306 -17.39 13.29 1.40
C ARG A 306 -15.96 12.84 1.63
N VAL A 307 -15.79 11.71 2.27
CA VAL A 307 -14.48 11.07 2.39
C VAL A 307 -14.11 10.44 1.06
N GLU A 308 -12.92 10.78 0.58
CA GLU A 308 -12.29 10.18 -0.60
C GLU A 308 -11.16 9.23 -0.19
N SER A 309 -10.81 8.26 -1.05
CA SER A 309 -9.70 7.34 -0.77
C SER A 309 -8.33 8.05 -0.70
N SER A 310 -8.24 9.28 -1.20
CA SER A 310 -7.05 10.13 -1.15
C SER A 310 -6.95 10.99 0.10
N ASP A 311 -8.02 11.11 0.88
CA ASP A 311 -8.00 11.90 2.12
C ASP A 311 -7.11 11.25 3.18
N ILE A 312 -6.43 12.08 3.96
CA ILE A 312 -5.53 11.60 5.00
C ILE A 312 -6.13 11.73 6.39
N TYR A 313 -5.81 10.76 7.22
CA TYR A 313 -6.22 10.65 8.62
C TYR A 313 -5.04 10.77 9.56
N ASP A 314 -5.26 11.36 10.74
CA ASP A 314 -4.35 11.22 11.87
C ASP A 314 -4.33 9.74 12.31
N LEU A 315 -3.19 9.10 12.14
CA LEU A 315 -3.01 7.67 12.41
C LEU A 315 -2.95 7.34 13.91
N ALA A 316 -2.77 8.35 14.77
CA ALA A 316 -2.53 8.16 16.19
C ALA A 316 -1.45 7.08 16.42
N SER A 317 -1.71 6.08 17.28
CA SER A 317 -0.72 5.04 17.61
C SER A 317 -0.31 4.11 16.47
N LEU A 318 -0.97 4.13 15.30
CA LEU A 318 -0.40 3.47 14.12
C LEU A 318 0.93 4.10 13.70
N THR A 319 1.24 5.34 14.11
CA THR A 319 2.55 5.96 13.97
C THR A 319 3.65 5.07 14.53
N LYS A 320 3.41 4.38 15.65
CA LYS A 320 4.38 3.49 16.29
C LYS A 320 4.88 2.42 15.32
N THR A 321 3.99 1.83 14.54
CA THR A 321 4.30 0.69 13.65
C THR A 321 4.50 1.09 12.19
N THR A 322 3.96 2.23 11.77
CA THR A 322 4.08 2.73 10.39
C THR A 322 5.25 3.73 10.23
N ALA A 323 5.82 4.19 11.33
CA ALA A 323 6.96 5.12 11.35
C ALA A 323 8.07 4.62 12.28
N THR A 324 7.94 4.81 13.59
CA THR A 324 9.02 4.61 14.55
C THR A 324 9.60 3.21 14.49
N LEU A 325 8.76 2.18 14.48
CA LEU A 325 9.20 0.79 14.42
C LEU A 325 9.92 0.47 13.10
N LEU A 326 9.47 1.02 11.97
CA LEU A 326 10.18 0.86 10.69
C LEU A 326 11.61 1.41 10.77
N ALA A 327 11.77 2.61 11.34
CA ALA A 327 13.08 3.23 11.52
C ALA A 327 13.96 2.42 12.50
N VAL A 328 13.38 1.94 13.60
CA VAL A 328 14.07 1.06 14.58
C VAL A 328 14.49 -0.25 13.89
N MET A 329 13.61 -0.91 13.14
CA MET A 329 13.93 -2.13 12.39
C MET A 329 15.06 -1.89 11.39
N LYS A 330 15.05 -0.76 10.69
CA LYS A 330 16.09 -0.41 9.71
C LYS A 330 17.46 -0.17 10.37
N LEU A 331 17.47 0.52 11.51
CA LEU A 331 18.71 0.74 12.27
C LEU A 331 19.24 -0.56 12.88
N TYR A 332 18.36 -1.43 13.37
CA TYR A 332 18.70 -2.77 13.82
C TYR A 332 19.30 -3.60 12.68
N ASP A 333 18.65 -3.60 11.53
CA ASP A 333 19.09 -4.29 10.31
C ASP A 333 20.48 -3.83 9.83
N LYS A 334 20.80 -2.54 10.05
CA LYS A 334 22.11 -1.93 9.80
C LYS A 334 23.12 -2.20 10.94
N GLY A 335 22.78 -2.97 11.97
CA GLY A 335 23.64 -3.29 13.10
C GLY A 335 24.04 -2.08 13.97
N ARG A 336 23.16 -1.04 14.01
CA ARG A 336 23.47 0.19 14.76
C ARG A 336 23.21 0.05 16.27
N PHE A 337 22.51 -0.96 16.72
CA PHE A 337 22.24 -1.31 18.10
C PHE A 337 21.80 -2.77 18.24
N ASN A 338 21.79 -3.31 19.48
CA ASN A 338 21.20 -4.59 19.81
C ASN A 338 19.95 -4.42 20.66
N LEU A 339 18.99 -5.36 20.60
CA LEU A 339 17.75 -5.31 21.40
C LEU A 339 18.00 -5.29 22.92
N THR A 340 19.11 -5.86 23.36
CA THR A 340 19.54 -5.92 24.75
C THR A 340 20.28 -4.68 25.24
N ASP A 341 20.63 -3.76 24.34
CA ASP A 341 21.32 -2.52 24.69
C ASP A 341 20.38 -1.64 25.54
N LYS A 342 20.99 -0.85 26.44
CA LYS A 342 20.26 0.09 27.29
C LYS A 342 19.95 1.36 26.49
N ILE A 343 18.71 1.84 26.61
CA ILE A 343 18.33 3.10 25.94
C ILE A 343 19.21 4.28 26.39
N SER A 344 19.73 4.25 27.62
CA SER A 344 20.61 5.26 28.20
C SER A 344 21.98 5.30 27.54
N ASP A 345 22.43 4.23 26.87
CA ASP A 345 23.69 4.22 26.13
C ASP A 345 23.64 5.19 24.93
N TYR A 346 22.45 5.44 24.42
CA TYR A 346 22.19 6.32 23.28
C TYR A 346 21.55 7.65 23.67
N LEU A 347 20.87 7.71 24.82
CA LEU A 347 20.20 8.91 25.34
C LEU A 347 20.84 9.33 26.68
N PRO A 348 21.91 10.14 26.66
CA PRO A 348 22.74 10.44 27.86
C PRO A 348 21.96 11.04 29.04
N PHE A 349 20.86 11.76 28.79
CA PHE A 349 20.05 12.35 29.84
C PHE A 349 19.39 11.31 30.77
N LEU A 350 19.36 10.03 30.38
CA LEU A 350 18.84 8.92 31.20
C LEU A 350 19.90 8.21 32.03
N GLN A 351 21.21 8.44 31.80
CA GLN A 351 22.30 7.68 32.43
C GLN A 351 22.36 7.80 33.96
N ARG A 352 21.96 8.95 34.48
CA ARG A 352 22.00 9.22 35.93
C ARG A 352 20.60 9.15 36.55
N THR A 353 19.70 8.36 35.99
CA THR A 353 18.32 8.23 36.43
C THR A 353 17.99 6.79 36.82
N ASN A 354 16.82 6.56 37.40
CA ASN A 354 16.28 5.22 37.63
C ASN A 354 15.92 4.46 36.32
N LYS A 355 16.05 5.10 35.17
CA LYS A 355 15.74 4.54 33.84
C LYS A 355 16.98 4.04 33.11
N LYS A 356 18.18 4.17 33.73
CA LYS A 356 19.47 3.82 33.08
C LYS A 356 19.56 2.37 32.59
N ASP A 357 18.84 1.44 33.20
CA ASP A 357 18.94 0.00 32.93
C ASP A 357 17.77 -0.52 32.06
N ILE A 358 16.98 0.36 31.48
CA ILE A 358 15.88 -0.03 30.57
C ILE A 358 16.49 -0.44 29.23
N THR A 359 16.18 -1.66 28.77
CA THR A 359 16.60 -2.14 27.45
C THR A 359 15.63 -1.72 26.34
N ILE A 360 16.13 -1.62 25.11
CA ILE A 360 15.31 -1.33 23.92
C ILE A 360 14.22 -2.39 23.76
N GLN A 361 14.55 -3.67 24.00
CA GLN A 361 13.58 -4.78 23.94
C GLN A 361 12.43 -4.60 24.93
N GLU A 362 12.72 -4.18 26.17
CA GLU A 362 11.69 -3.94 27.19
C GLU A 362 10.72 -2.82 26.78
N ILE A 363 11.24 -1.79 26.12
CA ILE A 363 10.40 -0.71 25.57
C ILE A 363 9.49 -1.26 24.46
N LEU A 364 10.05 -2.01 23.52
CA LEU A 364 9.30 -2.58 22.39
C LEU A 364 8.18 -3.53 22.85
N TYR A 365 8.38 -4.27 23.94
CA TYR A 365 7.35 -5.11 24.55
C TYR A 365 6.39 -4.37 25.48
N HIS A 366 6.56 -3.06 25.70
CA HIS A 366 5.81 -2.31 26.69
C HIS A 366 5.91 -2.90 28.11
N GLN A 367 7.10 -3.33 28.52
CA GLN A 367 7.34 -3.94 29.83
C GLN A 367 8.54 -3.31 30.57
N SER A 368 8.86 -2.06 30.23
CA SER A 368 10.01 -1.34 30.76
C SER A 368 9.78 -0.68 32.14
N GLY A 369 8.55 -0.66 32.62
CA GLY A 369 8.16 0.07 33.86
C GLY A 369 7.90 1.57 33.62
N LEU A 370 8.06 2.07 32.39
CA LEU A 370 7.72 3.45 32.07
C LEU A 370 6.21 3.70 32.22
N PRO A 371 5.79 4.92 32.65
CA PRO A 371 4.39 5.27 32.68
C PRO A 371 3.73 5.22 31.32
N SER A 372 2.41 5.06 31.29
CA SER A 372 1.64 5.00 30.04
C SER A 372 1.80 6.27 29.22
N TRP A 373 1.68 7.43 29.88
CA TRP A 373 1.80 8.76 29.29
C TRP A 373 2.19 9.79 30.33
N LEU A 374 2.59 11.00 29.91
CA LEU A 374 2.86 12.15 30.75
C LEU A 374 2.11 13.39 30.25
N PRO A 375 1.45 14.16 31.13
CA PRO A 375 0.67 15.33 30.74
C PRO A 375 1.55 16.56 30.52
N PHE A 376 2.46 16.54 29.57
CA PHE A 376 3.41 17.65 29.31
C PHE A 376 2.72 19.00 29.11
N TYR A 377 1.50 18.99 28.57
CA TYR A 377 0.71 20.21 28.38
C TYR A 377 0.39 20.95 29.69
N GLN A 378 0.42 20.29 30.85
CA GLN A 378 0.18 20.96 32.13
C GLN A 378 1.30 21.95 32.50
N GLU A 379 2.51 21.74 31.95
CA GLU A 379 3.65 22.61 32.22
C GLU A 379 3.52 23.97 31.52
N VAL A 380 2.74 24.05 30.45
CA VAL A 380 2.48 25.32 29.73
C VAL A 380 1.26 26.08 30.24
N ILE A 381 0.48 25.49 31.18
CA ILE A 381 -0.69 26.14 31.78
C ILE A 381 -0.26 26.98 32.98
N ASP A 382 -0.63 28.23 33.00
CA ASP A 382 -0.44 29.12 34.12
C ASP A 382 -1.45 28.78 35.23
N LYS A 383 -0.96 28.24 36.34
CA LYS A 383 -1.77 27.78 37.47
C LYS A 383 -2.47 28.93 38.22
N ASP A 384 -1.94 30.13 38.10
CA ASP A 384 -2.49 31.33 38.76
C ASP A 384 -3.58 32.00 37.93
N SER A 385 -3.74 31.55 36.67
CA SER A 385 -4.71 32.12 35.73
C SER A 385 -6.15 31.62 35.91
N TYR A 386 -6.37 30.58 36.70
CA TYR A 386 -7.69 30.01 36.99
C TYR A 386 -7.90 29.71 38.49
N LYS A 387 -9.15 29.71 38.94
CA LYS A 387 -9.50 29.37 40.32
C LYS A 387 -9.83 27.89 40.49
N GLY A 388 -9.43 27.31 41.60
CA GLY A 388 -9.73 25.92 41.94
C GLY A 388 -8.85 24.90 41.24
N HIS A 389 -9.45 23.81 40.81
CA HIS A 389 -8.74 22.72 40.14
C HIS A 389 -8.90 22.78 38.61
N LEU A 390 -7.92 22.28 37.89
CA LEU A 390 -8.00 22.16 36.41
C LEU A 390 -8.98 21.05 36.01
N PHE A 391 -9.14 20.03 36.80
CA PHE A 391 -9.97 18.85 36.53
C PHE A 391 -10.93 18.55 37.70
N SER A 392 -12.09 17.99 37.32
CA SER A 392 -13.11 17.49 38.24
C SER A 392 -13.60 16.11 37.81
N ALA A 393 -14.00 15.25 38.73
CA ALA A 393 -14.63 13.96 38.45
C ALA A 393 -16.09 14.11 37.96
N ARG A 394 -16.68 15.29 38.13
CA ARG A 394 -18.07 15.60 37.74
C ARG A 394 -18.15 16.92 36.99
N ARG A 395 -19.16 17.04 36.15
CA ARG A 395 -19.47 18.29 35.47
C ARG A 395 -20.00 19.31 36.46
N ASP A 396 -19.44 20.51 36.41
CA ASP A 396 -19.94 21.71 37.12
C ASP A 396 -19.75 22.95 36.26
N ALA A 397 -20.05 24.16 36.82
CA ALA A 397 -19.96 25.41 36.08
C ALA A 397 -18.52 25.77 35.67
N GLN A 398 -17.51 25.34 36.46
CA GLN A 398 -16.09 25.59 36.17
C GLN A 398 -15.49 24.51 35.24
N HIS A 399 -16.06 23.30 35.24
CA HIS A 399 -15.57 22.14 34.48
C HIS A 399 -16.63 21.66 33.47
N PRO A 400 -16.95 22.45 32.41
CA PRO A 400 -17.99 22.12 31.46
C PRO A 400 -17.52 21.11 30.36
N VAL A 401 -16.20 20.95 30.14
CA VAL A 401 -15.63 20.20 29.03
C VAL A 401 -15.27 18.78 29.49
N ASN A 402 -15.93 17.78 28.91
CA ASN A 402 -15.56 16.38 29.11
C ASN A 402 -14.35 16.04 28.23
N ILE A 403 -13.27 15.53 28.84
CA ILE A 403 -12.04 15.12 28.15
C ILE A 403 -11.71 13.63 28.34
N GLY A 404 -12.50 12.90 29.11
CA GLY A 404 -12.26 11.47 29.36
C GLY A 404 -13.28 10.84 30.28
N THR A 405 -13.08 9.58 30.61
CA THR A 405 -13.95 8.88 31.56
C THR A 405 -13.88 9.57 32.94
N ASN A 406 -15.03 10.08 33.40
CA ASN A 406 -15.14 10.81 34.68
C ASN A 406 -14.10 11.94 34.83
N THR A 407 -13.77 12.62 33.72
CA THR A 407 -12.79 13.71 33.76
C THR A 407 -13.36 14.92 33.00
N TRP A 408 -13.65 15.95 33.75
CA TRP A 408 -14.17 17.24 33.28
C TRP A 408 -13.13 18.32 33.51
N ALA A 409 -12.90 19.16 32.49
CA ALA A 409 -11.84 20.15 32.51
C ALA A 409 -12.38 21.58 32.59
N ASN A 410 -11.61 22.44 33.25
CA ASN A 410 -11.78 23.88 33.24
C ASN A 410 -11.02 24.46 32.02
N PRO A 411 -11.69 24.98 31.01
CA PRO A 411 -11.01 25.58 29.85
C PRO A 411 -10.56 27.02 30.07
N ASN A 412 -10.90 27.65 31.22
CA ASN A 412 -10.66 29.05 31.51
C ASN A 412 -9.28 29.27 32.17
N PHE A 413 -8.23 28.87 31.47
CA PHE A 413 -6.84 29.11 31.86
C PHE A 413 -6.12 29.94 30.80
N LYS A 414 -4.98 30.51 31.17
CA LYS A 414 -4.01 31.12 30.24
C LYS A 414 -2.79 30.23 30.13
N PHE A 415 -2.12 30.32 28.98
CA PHE A 415 -0.82 29.71 28.82
C PHE A 415 0.27 30.61 29.40
N LYS A 416 1.35 30.00 29.87
CA LYS A 416 2.57 30.72 30.25
C LYS A 416 3.21 31.30 29.01
N GLU A 417 3.42 32.62 29.02
CA GLU A 417 3.99 33.35 27.90
C GLU A 417 5.41 32.90 27.56
N GLU A 418 6.17 32.34 28.52
CA GLU A 418 7.50 31.79 28.29
C GLU A 418 7.52 30.57 27.34
N TYR A 419 6.40 29.82 27.25
CA TYR A 419 6.31 28.60 26.43
C TYR A 419 5.39 28.73 25.23
N VAL A 420 4.37 29.54 25.27
CA VAL A 420 3.32 29.57 24.25
C VAL A 420 3.03 30.99 23.77
N SER A 421 2.93 31.14 22.45
CA SER A 421 2.57 32.40 21.78
C SER A 421 1.41 32.17 20.79
N PRO A 422 0.50 33.15 20.62
CA PRO A 422 -0.53 33.08 19.59
C PRO A 422 0.02 33.26 18.17
N THR A 423 1.25 33.73 18.03
CA THR A 423 1.88 34.01 16.75
C THR A 423 3.29 33.42 16.68
N LYS A 424 3.74 33.09 15.46
CA LYS A 424 5.11 32.68 15.21
C LYS A 424 6.06 33.87 15.38
N THR A 425 6.91 33.84 16.41
CA THR A 425 7.89 34.92 16.68
C THR A 425 9.08 34.37 17.45
N GLY A 426 10.30 34.85 17.16
CA GLY A 426 11.51 34.46 17.87
C GLY A 426 11.68 32.94 18.00
N ASP A 427 11.74 32.46 19.23
CA ASP A 427 11.89 31.02 19.54
C ASP A 427 10.57 30.21 19.52
N TYR A 428 9.43 30.87 19.31
CA TYR A 428 8.13 30.21 19.16
C TYR A 428 7.95 29.74 17.72
N THR A 429 8.54 28.61 17.40
CA THR A 429 8.65 28.09 16.03
C THR A 429 7.85 26.81 15.80
N ILE A 430 7.37 26.17 16.86
CA ILE A 430 6.64 24.90 16.83
C ILE A 430 5.14 25.19 16.81
N GLN A 431 4.47 24.93 15.69
CA GLN A 431 3.03 25.13 15.57
C GLN A 431 2.27 23.90 16.09
N ILE A 432 1.34 24.10 17.05
CA ILE A 432 0.56 23.02 17.68
C ILE A 432 -0.93 23.07 17.34
N CYS A 433 -1.42 24.19 16.83
CA CYS A 433 -2.68 24.39 16.11
C CYS A 433 -2.63 25.70 15.33
N ASP A 434 -3.72 26.13 14.68
CA ASP A 434 -3.71 27.29 13.78
C ASP A 434 -3.14 28.57 14.43
N ASN A 435 -3.50 28.86 15.67
CA ASN A 435 -3.12 30.07 16.37
C ASN A 435 -2.35 29.81 17.68
N LEU A 436 -1.54 28.75 17.73
CA LEU A 436 -0.79 28.41 18.93
C LEU A 436 0.59 27.87 18.58
N TRP A 437 1.61 28.58 19.07
CA TRP A 437 3.02 28.31 18.80
C TRP A 437 3.76 28.03 20.10
N LEU A 438 4.52 26.95 20.14
CA LEU A 438 5.34 26.53 21.28
C LEU A 438 6.79 26.99 21.08
N ASN A 439 7.40 27.42 22.19
CA ASN A 439 8.81 27.74 22.24
C ASN A 439 9.65 26.46 22.10
N ARG A 440 10.66 26.48 21.25
CA ARG A 440 11.55 25.34 21.01
C ARG A 440 12.28 24.84 22.26
N SER A 441 12.47 25.70 23.28
CA SER A 441 13.07 25.34 24.56
C SER A 441 12.25 24.31 25.33
N PHE A 442 10.95 24.16 25.03
CA PHE A 442 10.06 23.23 25.71
C PHE A 442 10.49 21.76 25.59
N ARG A 443 11.30 21.42 24.58
CA ARG A 443 11.93 20.09 24.45
C ARG A 443 12.68 19.68 25.73
N LYS A 444 13.39 20.62 26.36
CA LYS A 444 14.12 20.37 27.60
C LYS A 444 13.17 20.05 28.76
N VAL A 445 12.04 20.76 28.87
CA VAL A 445 11.01 20.49 29.86
C VAL A 445 10.47 19.06 29.73
N ILE A 446 10.24 18.60 28.49
CA ILE A 446 9.80 17.23 28.23
C ILE A 446 10.84 16.21 28.73
N GLU A 447 12.12 16.42 28.44
CA GLU A 447 13.21 15.53 28.89
C GLU A 447 13.29 15.51 30.43
N GLU A 448 13.20 16.66 31.10
CA GLU A 448 13.17 16.78 32.57
C GLU A 448 11.97 16.00 33.14
N LYS A 449 10.78 16.14 32.55
CA LYS A 449 9.59 15.40 33.00
C LYS A 449 9.70 13.89 32.80
N ILE A 450 10.35 13.44 31.75
CA ILE A 450 10.66 12.02 31.54
C ILE A 450 11.62 11.52 32.63
N VAL A 451 12.65 12.31 32.96
CA VAL A 451 13.62 11.99 34.01
C VAL A 451 12.95 11.89 35.38
N GLU A 452 12.10 12.86 35.74
CA GLU A 452 11.38 12.93 37.01
C GLU A 452 10.30 11.83 37.17
N ALA A 453 9.74 11.36 36.06
CA ALA A 453 8.64 10.40 36.10
C ALA A 453 9.01 9.12 36.88
N PRO A 454 8.12 8.60 37.73
CA PRO A 454 8.38 7.38 38.47
C PRO A 454 8.53 6.19 37.53
N LEU A 455 9.45 5.27 37.85
CA LEU A 455 9.60 4.00 37.18
C LEU A 455 8.85 2.92 37.98
N GLY A 456 7.88 2.27 37.33
CA GLY A 456 7.12 1.18 37.93
C GLY A 456 7.83 -0.18 37.79
N GLN A 457 7.13 -1.24 38.20
CA GLN A 457 7.60 -2.61 37.98
C GLN A 457 7.65 -2.99 36.49
N LYS A 458 8.56 -3.88 36.15
CA LYS A 458 8.69 -4.46 34.79
C LYS A 458 7.52 -5.43 34.47
N ARG A 459 6.35 -4.86 34.20
CA ARG A 459 5.13 -5.56 33.78
C ARG A 459 4.57 -4.92 32.52
N TYR A 460 3.61 -5.54 31.92
CA TYR A 460 2.94 -4.96 30.75
C TYR A 460 2.18 -3.68 31.14
N VAL A 461 2.67 -2.57 30.64
CA VAL A 461 2.00 -1.26 30.66
C VAL A 461 2.22 -0.60 29.32
N TYR A 462 1.15 -0.49 28.52
CA TYR A 462 1.23 0.22 27.25
C TYR A 462 1.74 1.64 27.47
N SER A 463 2.89 1.98 26.89
CA SER A 463 3.58 3.24 27.16
C SER A 463 3.86 4.01 25.86
N ASP A 464 3.30 5.23 25.79
CA ASP A 464 3.63 6.22 24.74
C ASP A 464 5.04 6.78 24.96
N ILE A 465 5.45 6.93 26.24
CA ILE A 465 6.78 7.45 26.61
C ILE A 465 7.88 6.55 26.03
N GLY A 466 7.69 5.23 26.07
CA GLY A 466 8.66 4.31 25.46
C GLY A 466 8.87 4.58 23.96
N PHE A 467 7.81 4.84 23.22
CA PHE A 467 7.93 5.16 21.78
C PHE A 467 8.43 6.57 21.51
N ILE A 468 8.20 7.53 22.40
CA ILE A 468 8.86 8.84 22.36
C ILE A 468 10.38 8.64 22.49
N LEU A 469 10.85 7.84 23.45
CA LEU A 469 12.27 7.53 23.61
C LEU A 469 12.84 6.76 22.40
N LEU A 470 12.09 5.84 21.79
CA LEU A 470 12.51 5.18 20.54
C LEU A 470 12.62 6.17 19.36
N GLY A 471 11.73 7.16 19.27
CA GLY A 471 11.86 8.24 18.28
C GLY A 471 13.15 9.03 18.48
N MET A 472 13.47 9.40 19.74
CA MET A 472 14.74 10.07 20.08
C MET A 472 15.96 9.19 19.78
N LEU A 473 15.87 7.87 20.03
CA LEU A 473 16.90 6.90 19.66
C LEU A 473 17.15 6.88 18.15
N VAL A 474 16.09 6.89 17.37
CA VAL A 474 16.21 6.94 15.88
C VAL A 474 16.96 8.20 15.46
N GLU A 475 16.59 9.36 15.98
CA GLU A 475 17.25 10.63 15.66
C GLU A 475 18.75 10.60 16.03
N GLN A 476 19.06 10.07 17.21
CA GLN A 476 20.45 9.93 17.69
C GLN A 476 21.29 9.00 16.80
N LEU A 477 20.75 7.83 16.44
CA LEU A 477 21.47 6.83 15.65
C LEU A 477 21.55 7.19 14.16
N ALA A 478 20.51 7.84 13.62
CA ALA A 478 20.49 8.27 12.23
C ALA A 478 21.28 9.57 11.99
N GLY A 479 21.49 10.39 13.04
CA GLY A 479 22.13 11.71 12.92
C GLY A 479 21.28 12.74 12.17
N MET A 480 19.97 12.50 12.07
CA MET A 480 19.00 13.37 11.40
C MET A 480 17.60 13.22 12.02
N PRO A 481 16.68 14.17 11.80
CA PRO A 481 15.29 14.03 12.25
C PRO A 481 14.64 12.72 11.76
N MET A 482 13.85 12.06 12.62
CA MET A 482 13.18 10.80 12.29
C MET A 482 12.30 10.91 11.04
N GLU A 483 11.63 12.05 10.85
CA GLU A 483 10.82 12.34 9.65
C GLU A 483 11.67 12.22 8.37
N ALA A 484 12.84 12.87 8.34
CA ALA A 484 13.74 12.85 7.20
C ALA A 484 14.29 11.44 6.93
N TYR A 485 14.64 10.70 7.99
CA TYR A 485 15.10 9.33 7.89
C TYR A 485 14.04 8.40 7.28
N LEU A 486 12.78 8.51 7.75
CA LEU A 486 11.66 7.74 7.22
C LEU A 486 11.35 8.11 5.78
N GLN A 487 11.40 9.39 5.43
CA GLN A 487 11.17 9.87 4.07
C GLN A 487 12.17 9.24 3.10
N SER A 488 13.46 9.27 3.41
CA SER A 488 14.52 8.77 2.53
C SER A 488 14.62 7.24 2.47
N GLU A 489 14.43 6.55 3.60
CA GLU A 489 14.61 5.10 3.66
C GLU A 489 13.35 4.32 3.25
N PHE A 490 12.15 4.90 3.42
CA PHE A 490 10.88 4.21 3.20
C PHE A 490 9.89 4.97 2.33
N TYR A 491 9.44 6.18 2.71
CA TYR A 491 8.24 6.76 2.13
C TYR A 491 8.42 7.15 0.66
N GLU A 492 9.47 7.89 0.33
CA GLU A 492 9.78 8.24 -1.05
C GLU A 492 10.05 7.00 -1.93
N PRO A 493 10.92 6.05 -1.52
CA PRO A 493 11.15 4.85 -2.32
C PRO A 493 9.94 3.91 -2.44
N LEU A 494 9.02 3.92 -1.48
CA LEU A 494 7.75 3.20 -1.55
C LEU A 494 6.70 3.93 -2.40
N GLY A 495 6.96 5.17 -2.83
CA GLY A 495 5.99 5.99 -3.54
C GLY A 495 4.82 6.43 -2.67
N LEU A 496 5.06 6.70 -1.37
CA LEU A 496 4.04 7.17 -0.44
C LEU A 496 3.99 8.69 -0.47
N GLU A 497 3.15 9.25 -1.33
CA GLU A 497 3.07 10.69 -1.56
C GLU A 497 2.26 11.42 -0.47
N ARG A 498 1.38 10.69 0.18
CA ARG A 498 0.42 11.24 1.16
C ARG A 498 0.76 10.91 2.61
N THR A 499 1.68 9.97 2.84
CA THR A 499 2.16 9.59 4.17
C THR A 499 3.24 10.55 4.65
N GLY A 500 3.13 10.99 5.90
CA GLY A 500 4.15 11.81 6.54
C GLY A 500 3.62 12.60 7.73
N TYR A 501 4.55 13.19 8.44
CA TYR A 501 4.27 14.12 9.52
C TYR A 501 3.90 15.51 8.95
N LEU A 502 3.29 16.34 9.78
CA LEU A 502 2.99 17.75 9.48
C LEU A 502 2.39 17.96 8.09
N PRO A 503 1.23 17.34 7.79
CA PRO A 503 0.68 17.24 6.44
C PRO A 503 0.44 18.59 5.78
N LEU A 504 0.12 19.65 6.54
CA LEU A 504 -0.14 21.00 6.03
C LEU A 504 1.08 21.68 5.41
N ARG A 505 2.28 21.09 5.54
CA ARG A 505 3.47 21.54 4.79
C ARG A 505 3.44 21.11 3.32
N ARG A 506 2.61 20.11 2.96
CA ARG A 506 2.62 19.46 1.64
C ARG A 506 1.25 19.38 0.98
N LEU A 507 0.17 19.36 1.77
CA LEU A 507 -1.20 19.09 1.33
C LEU A 507 -2.12 20.22 1.77
N ALA A 508 -3.19 20.41 1.01
CA ALA A 508 -4.23 21.38 1.39
C ALA A 508 -5.02 20.88 2.62
N LYS A 509 -5.43 21.78 3.49
CA LYS A 509 -6.21 21.47 4.70
C LYS A 509 -7.49 20.68 4.38
N SER A 510 -8.11 20.95 3.22
CA SER A 510 -9.31 20.24 2.74
C SER A 510 -9.10 18.75 2.45
N GLU A 511 -7.85 18.33 2.24
CA GLU A 511 -7.48 16.92 1.99
C GLU A 511 -7.22 16.13 3.29
N VAL A 512 -7.30 16.81 4.44
CA VAL A 512 -7.07 16.21 5.75
C VAL A 512 -8.40 16.09 6.47
N VAL A 513 -8.73 14.89 6.95
CA VAL A 513 -9.93 14.67 7.74
C VAL A 513 -9.72 15.22 9.17
N PRO A 514 -10.60 16.10 9.70
CA PRO A 514 -10.49 16.60 11.07
C PRO A 514 -10.52 15.45 12.08
N SER A 515 -9.61 15.44 13.04
CA SER A 515 -9.51 14.38 14.05
C SER A 515 -10.38 14.63 15.26
N ASN A 516 -10.42 15.86 15.77
CA ASN A 516 -11.14 16.24 16.99
C ASN A 516 -11.52 17.72 17.00
N ASN A 517 -12.51 18.08 17.79
CA ASN A 517 -12.77 19.44 18.20
C ASN A 517 -12.28 19.61 19.66
N ASP A 518 -11.03 20.07 19.81
CA ASP A 518 -10.39 20.25 21.11
C ASP A 518 -10.93 21.51 21.82
N ARG A 519 -11.91 21.31 22.66
CA ARG A 519 -12.55 22.41 23.42
C ARG A 519 -11.84 22.75 24.75
N PHE A 520 -10.81 21.98 25.10
CA PHE A 520 -10.08 22.19 26.35
C PHE A 520 -8.74 22.89 26.13
N LEU A 521 -7.77 22.19 25.50
CA LEU A 521 -6.38 22.62 25.48
C LEU A 521 -6.12 23.63 24.34
N ARG A 522 -6.34 23.24 23.08
CA ARG A 522 -6.02 24.06 21.91
C ARG A 522 -7.17 24.96 21.46
N LYS A 523 -8.39 24.64 21.91
CA LYS A 523 -9.64 25.39 21.65
C LYS A 523 -9.88 25.58 20.15
N ASP A 524 -9.57 24.52 19.38
CA ASP A 524 -9.58 24.54 17.92
C ASP A 524 -10.06 23.18 17.35
N THR A 525 -10.50 23.19 16.10
CA THR A 525 -10.73 21.95 15.34
C THR A 525 -9.41 21.45 14.77
N LEU A 526 -8.96 20.31 15.25
CA LEU A 526 -7.69 19.74 14.84
C LEU A 526 -7.80 19.10 13.47
N GLN A 527 -7.34 19.80 12.44
CA GLN A 527 -7.30 19.39 11.06
C GLN A 527 -5.90 19.64 10.49
N GLY A 528 -5.13 18.55 10.34
CA GLY A 528 -3.72 18.59 9.95
C GLY A 528 -2.76 18.80 11.11
N PHE A 529 -3.27 18.92 12.32
CA PHE A 529 -2.51 18.89 13.58
C PHE A 529 -2.80 17.59 14.30
N VAL A 530 -1.74 16.98 14.86
CA VAL A 530 -1.88 15.72 15.60
C VAL A 530 -2.80 15.88 16.82
N HIS A 531 -3.68 14.89 17.02
CA HIS A 531 -4.57 14.89 18.18
C HIS A 531 -3.82 14.71 19.50
N ASP A 532 -2.86 13.79 19.54
CA ASP A 532 -2.08 13.46 20.74
C ASP A 532 -1.34 14.69 21.26
N GLU A 533 -1.61 15.06 22.53
CA GLU A 533 -1.05 16.26 23.13
C GLU A 533 0.47 16.15 23.30
N ALA A 534 0.97 14.97 23.74
CA ALA A 534 2.40 14.79 23.91
C ALA A 534 3.13 14.96 22.58
N SER A 535 2.61 14.35 21.52
CA SER A 535 3.16 14.50 20.17
C SER A 535 3.07 15.94 19.67
N ALA A 536 1.97 16.66 19.94
CA ALA A 536 1.83 18.08 19.57
C ALA A 536 2.94 18.93 20.20
N PHE A 537 3.27 18.69 21.48
CA PHE A 537 4.35 19.38 22.18
C PHE A 537 5.76 18.96 21.74
N PHE A 538 5.89 17.87 20.96
CA PHE A 538 7.07 17.53 20.16
C PHE A 538 7.05 18.17 18.77
N GLY A 539 6.15 19.10 18.51
CA GLY A 539 5.98 19.72 17.20
C GLY A 539 5.28 18.83 16.18
N GLY A 540 4.52 17.84 16.64
CA GLY A 540 3.86 16.86 15.79
C GLY A 540 4.77 15.77 15.22
N LEU A 541 6.03 15.68 15.69
CA LEU A 541 7.10 14.80 15.18
C LEU A 541 7.55 13.81 16.26
N ALA A 542 6.62 13.12 16.92
CA ALA A 542 6.96 12.19 17.99
C ALA A 542 6.88 10.71 17.57
N GLY A 543 7.57 9.86 18.30
CA GLY A 543 7.61 8.42 18.02
C GLY A 543 6.31 7.68 18.36
N ASN A 544 5.45 8.24 19.21
CA ASN A 544 4.21 7.61 19.64
C ASN A 544 3.00 7.94 18.76
N ALA A 545 2.96 9.12 18.14
CA ALA A 545 1.87 9.63 17.29
C ALA A 545 2.37 10.78 16.40
N GLY A 546 1.55 11.24 15.44
CA GLY A 546 1.83 12.40 14.58
C GLY A 546 1.93 12.08 13.09
N LEU A 547 1.90 10.81 12.71
CA LEU A 547 1.86 10.41 11.29
C LEU A 547 0.45 10.55 10.73
N PHE A 548 0.36 11.05 9.51
CA PHE A 548 -0.87 11.10 8.71
C PHE A 548 -0.70 10.28 7.45
N SER A 549 -1.78 9.60 7.00
CA SER A 549 -1.74 8.78 5.79
C SER A 549 -3.14 8.44 5.28
N THR A 550 -3.21 7.81 4.11
CA THR A 550 -4.38 7.11 3.57
C THR A 550 -4.35 5.63 3.96
N ALA A 551 -5.50 4.97 3.94
CA ALA A 551 -5.56 3.53 4.22
C ALA A 551 -4.75 2.71 3.20
N ARG A 552 -4.70 3.15 1.94
CA ARG A 552 -3.95 2.50 0.88
C ARG A 552 -2.44 2.54 1.12
N GLU A 553 -1.90 3.70 1.50
CA GLU A 553 -0.47 3.83 1.73
C GLU A 553 -0.02 3.09 3.00
N VAL A 554 -0.85 3.12 4.05
CA VAL A 554 -0.64 2.25 5.22
C VAL A 554 -0.61 0.78 4.80
N ALA A 555 -1.58 0.32 3.99
CA ALA A 555 -1.62 -1.07 3.53
C ALA A 555 -0.38 -1.46 2.72
N ARG A 556 0.20 -0.53 1.94
CA ARG A 556 1.43 -0.75 1.20
C ARG A 556 2.64 -0.98 2.12
N VAL A 557 2.76 -0.22 3.21
CA VAL A 557 3.79 -0.44 4.23
C VAL A 557 3.65 -1.83 4.86
N TYR A 558 2.42 -2.21 5.23
CA TYR A 558 2.18 -3.51 5.86
C TYR A 558 2.33 -4.67 4.88
N GLN A 559 2.06 -4.46 3.58
CA GLN A 559 2.34 -5.45 2.54
C GLN A 559 3.85 -5.66 2.36
N MET A 560 4.66 -4.61 2.43
CA MET A 560 6.13 -4.72 2.42
C MET A 560 6.62 -5.59 3.59
N LEU A 561 6.06 -5.39 4.80
CA LEU A 561 6.39 -6.21 5.97
C LEU A 561 5.94 -7.66 5.80
N LEU A 562 4.73 -7.91 5.26
CA LEU A 562 4.21 -9.25 4.96
C LEU A 562 5.12 -10.01 4.00
N ASN A 563 5.67 -9.31 3.02
CA ASN A 563 6.60 -9.86 2.04
C ASN A 563 8.03 -10.05 2.59
N GLY A 564 8.23 -9.91 3.90
CA GLY A 564 9.56 -10.04 4.53
C GLY A 564 10.52 -8.91 4.17
N GLY A 565 10.01 -7.68 4.08
CA GLY A 565 10.80 -6.48 3.87
C GLY A 565 11.05 -6.11 2.41
N GLU A 566 10.30 -6.68 1.47
CA GLU A 566 10.45 -6.44 0.04
C GLU A 566 9.11 -6.12 -0.63
N ILE A 567 9.09 -5.16 -1.54
CA ILE A 567 7.95 -4.89 -2.41
C ILE A 567 8.44 -4.31 -3.74
N ASP A 568 7.77 -4.64 -4.85
CA ASP A 568 8.09 -4.20 -6.21
C ASP A 568 9.57 -4.45 -6.61
N GLY A 569 10.12 -5.57 -6.14
CA GLY A 569 11.51 -5.96 -6.42
C GLY A 569 12.59 -5.18 -5.65
N ARG A 570 12.19 -4.28 -4.75
CA ARG A 570 13.11 -3.53 -3.88
C ARG A 570 13.03 -4.03 -2.44
N ARG A 571 14.22 -4.29 -1.86
CA ARG A 571 14.36 -4.68 -0.46
C ARG A 571 14.59 -3.46 0.41
N TYR A 572 13.77 -3.34 1.44
CA TYR A 572 13.80 -2.27 2.44
C TYR A 572 14.39 -2.74 3.77
N LEU A 573 14.08 -3.97 4.14
CA LEU A 573 14.54 -4.64 5.36
C LEU A 573 15.00 -6.05 5.01
N SER A 574 15.93 -6.65 5.78
CA SER A 574 16.24 -8.07 5.64
C SER A 574 15.04 -8.92 6.06
N LYS A 575 14.97 -10.12 5.49
CA LYS A 575 13.92 -11.08 5.82
C LYS A 575 14.01 -11.48 7.30
N GLU A 576 15.23 -11.62 7.79
CA GLU A 576 15.55 -12.00 9.17
C GLU A 576 15.06 -10.95 10.16
N THR A 577 15.32 -9.67 9.89
CA THR A 577 14.80 -8.55 10.71
C THR A 577 13.28 -8.52 10.70
N CYS A 578 12.65 -8.62 9.52
CA CYS A 578 11.18 -8.68 9.43
C CYS A 578 10.64 -9.86 10.25
N GLN A 579 11.20 -11.06 10.07
CA GLN A 579 10.77 -12.25 10.80
C GLN A 579 10.92 -12.05 12.31
N LEU A 580 12.07 -11.56 12.78
CA LEU A 580 12.32 -11.32 14.21
C LEU A 580 11.24 -10.41 14.81
N PHE A 581 10.97 -9.27 14.19
CA PHE A 581 10.05 -8.27 14.76
C PHE A 581 8.58 -8.67 14.66
N THR A 582 8.18 -9.38 13.60
CA THR A 582 6.78 -9.76 13.39
C THR A 582 6.36 -11.04 14.11
N THR A 583 7.30 -11.96 14.37
CA THR A 583 6.99 -13.26 15.04
C THR A 583 7.25 -13.26 16.52
N SER A 584 8.18 -12.43 17.02
CA SER A 584 8.52 -12.37 18.44
C SER A 584 7.31 -11.97 19.30
N VAL A 585 7.17 -12.63 20.45
CA VAL A 585 6.11 -12.36 21.43
C VAL A 585 6.71 -12.29 22.83
N SER A 586 6.24 -11.34 23.65
CA SER A 586 6.60 -11.22 25.04
C SER A 586 6.20 -12.47 25.83
N LYS A 587 7.00 -12.82 26.86
CA LYS A 587 6.69 -13.90 27.80
C LYS A 587 5.59 -13.53 28.81
N ILE A 588 5.29 -12.24 28.98
CA ILE A 588 4.38 -11.74 30.01
C ILE A 588 3.14 -11.02 29.43
N SER A 589 3.05 -10.88 28.10
CA SER A 589 1.89 -10.28 27.44
C SER A 589 1.76 -10.78 26.00
N ARG A 590 0.65 -10.48 25.35
CA ARG A 590 0.45 -10.78 23.92
C ARG A 590 1.33 -9.93 22.98
N ARG A 591 2.03 -8.92 23.48
CA ARG A 591 2.80 -7.97 22.65
C ARG A 591 3.99 -8.62 21.95
N GLY A 592 4.16 -8.30 20.67
CA GLY A 592 5.38 -8.51 19.92
C GLY A 592 6.37 -7.36 20.09
N LEU A 593 7.48 -7.39 19.38
CA LEU A 593 8.45 -6.30 19.33
C LEU A 593 7.85 -5.08 18.58
N GLY A 594 7.12 -4.26 19.32
CA GLY A 594 6.41 -3.07 18.81
C GLY A 594 5.01 -3.33 18.26
N PHE A 595 4.69 -4.56 17.88
CA PHE A 595 3.36 -4.92 17.35
C PHE A 595 2.40 -5.39 18.44
N ASP A 596 1.11 -5.17 18.25
CA ASP A 596 0.03 -5.87 18.95
C ASP A 596 -0.26 -7.19 18.23
N LYS A 597 -0.75 -8.18 18.97
CA LYS A 597 -1.07 -9.52 18.46
C LYS A 597 -2.40 -10.01 19.03
N PRO A 598 -3.04 -11.04 18.46
CA PRO A 598 -4.21 -11.69 19.04
C PRO A 598 -3.93 -12.13 20.48
N ASP A 599 -4.94 -12.03 21.33
CA ASP A 599 -4.83 -12.57 22.69
C ASP A 599 -4.97 -14.12 22.62
N ARG A 600 -4.01 -14.83 23.19
CA ARG A 600 -3.93 -16.29 23.12
C ARG A 600 -4.83 -17.01 24.13
N GLU A 601 -5.12 -16.34 25.26
CA GLU A 601 -5.92 -16.89 26.34
C GLU A 601 -7.40 -16.58 26.16
N ASP A 602 -7.70 -15.39 25.62
CA ASP A 602 -9.07 -14.93 25.38
C ASP A 602 -9.15 -14.08 24.11
N SER A 603 -9.52 -14.70 23.00
CA SER A 603 -9.63 -14.05 21.68
C SER A 603 -10.56 -12.81 21.71
N LYS A 604 -11.50 -12.73 22.66
CA LYS A 604 -12.38 -11.57 22.83
C LYS A 604 -11.71 -10.36 23.46
N LYS A 605 -10.56 -10.55 24.11
CA LYS A 605 -9.76 -9.45 24.70
C LYS A 605 -8.78 -8.83 23.69
N GLY A 606 -8.60 -9.45 22.52
CA GLY A 606 -7.79 -8.91 21.44
C GLY A 606 -8.41 -7.67 20.79
N ASN A 607 -7.60 -6.93 20.03
CA ASN A 607 -8.06 -5.79 19.23
C ASN A 607 -8.31 -6.16 17.75
N CYS A 608 -8.42 -7.45 17.43
CA CYS A 608 -8.67 -8.02 16.12
C CYS A 608 -9.80 -9.07 16.20
N ALA A 609 -10.25 -9.58 15.05
CA ALA A 609 -11.29 -10.60 14.99
C ALA A 609 -10.90 -11.85 15.80
N SER A 610 -11.91 -12.50 16.40
CA SER A 610 -11.71 -13.71 17.23
C SER A 610 -11.15 -14.90 16.44
N ASP A 611 -11.44 -14.95 15.13
CA ASP A 611 -10.96 -15.98 14.20
C ASP A 611 -9.55 -15.70 13.64
N ALA A 612 -8.89 -14.61 14.09
CA ALA A 612 -7.57 -14.24 13.62
C ALA A 612 -6.51 -15.27 14.05
N PRO A 613 -5.68 -15.80 13.13
CA PRO A 613 -4.56 -16.67 13.47
C PRO A 613 -3.60 -16.01 14.48
N ALA A 614 -2.92 -16.85 15.27
CA ALA A 614 -1.99 -16.38 16.31
C ALA A 614 -0.78 -15.60 15.75
N GLU A 615 -0.46 -15.83 14.49
CA GLU A 615 0.61 -15.18 13.73
C GLU A 615 0.28 -13.74 13.35
N VAL A 616 -0.99 -13.34 13.38
CA VAL A 616 -1.44 -11.97 13.05
C VAL A 616 -0.69 -10.95 13.90
N TYR A 617 -0.29 -9.86 13.27
CA TYR A 617 0.35 -8.72 13.93
C TYR A 617 -0.16 -7.40 13.35
N GLY A 618 -0.12 -6.37 14.14
CA GLY A 618 -0.60 -5.05 13.72
C GLY A 618 -0.66 -4.06 14.87
N HIS A 619 -1.50 -3.06 14.74
CA HIS A 619 -1.75 -2.09 15.80
C HIS A 619 -3.10 -1.38 15.62
N THR A 620 -3.58 -0.75 16.70
CA THR A 620 -4.75 0.15 16.65
C THR A 620 -4.34 1.57 17.02
N GLY A 621 -5.15 2.56 16.61
CA GLY A 621 -4.94 3.98 16.95
C GLY A 621 -6.13 4.59 17.68
N PHE A 622 -5.85 5.57 18.53
CA PHE A 622 -6.84 6.24 19.38
C PHE A 622 -7.92 6.97 18.55
N THR A 623 -7.55 7.55 17.44
CA THR A 623 -8.46 8.22 16.49
C THR A 623 -9.46 7.28 15.82
N GLY A 624 -9.32 5.96 16.03
CA GLY A 624 -10.22 4.94 15.48
C GLY A 624 -9.61 4.16 14.32
N THR A 625 -8.31 4.16 14.19
CA THR A 625 -7.55 3.49 13.14
C THR A 625 -7.14 2.07 13.54
N CYS A 626 -6.91 1.19 12.58
CA CYS A 626 -6.20 -0.07 12.76
C CYS A 626 -5.55 -0.54 11.45
N ALA A 627 -4.49 -1.33 11.60
CA ALA A 627 -3.87 -2.08 10.52
C ALA A 627 -3.42 -3.45 11.05
N TRP A 628 -3.79 -4.51 10.32
CA TRP A 628 -3.51 -5.90 10.67
C TRP A 628 -2.95 -6.66 9.49
N VAL A 629 -1.95 -7.48 9.73
CA VAL A 629 -1.35 -8.42 8.79
C VAL A 629 -1.61 -9.83 9.26
N ASP A 630 -2.12 -10.65 8.36
CA ASP A 630 -2.28 -12.09 8.55
C ASP A 630 -1.33 -12.83 7.60
N PRO A 631 -0.18 -13.31 8.09
CA PRO A 631 0.79 -14.00 7.25
C PRO A 631 0.33 -15.41 6.84
N VAL A 632 -0.60 -16.02 7.57
CA VAL A 632 -1.15 -17.35 7.26
C VAL A 632 -2.01 -17.28 6.00
N ASN A 633 -2.82 -16.23 5.91
CA ASN A 633 -3.74 -16.00 4.81
C ASN A 633 -3.22 -15.00 3.77
N GLU A 634 -1.97 -14.50 3.88
CA GLU A 634 -1.41 -13.47 3.00
C GLU A 634 -2.33 -12.25 2.84
N LEU A 635 -2.78 -11.71 3.97
CA LEU A 635 -3.82 -10.69 4.04
C LEU A 635 -3.34 -9.45 4.80
N VAL A 636 -3.67 -8.27 4.27
CA VAL A 636 -3.53 -6.98 4.97
C VAL A 636 -4.89 -6.32 5.06
N TYR A 637 -5.24 -5.86 6.24
CA TYR A 637 -6.48 -5.13 6.50
C TYR A 637 -6.15 -3.80 7.17
N VAL A 638 -6.68 -2.70 6.62
CA VAL A 638 -6.55 -1.35 7.18
C VAL A 638 -7.92 -0.70 7.28
N PHE A 639 -8.18 -0.08 8.43
CA PHE A 639 -9.34 0.74 8.68
C PHE A 639 -8.90 2.07 9.28
N LEU A 640 -9.29 3.20 8.68
CA LEU A 640 -9.02 4.54 9.18
C LEU A 640 -10.35 5.26 9.43
N SER A 641 -10.47 5.95 10.56
CA SER A 641 -11.62 6.79 10.89
C SER A 641 -11.24 7.94 11.82
N ASN A 642 -12.12 8.90 11.97
CA ASN A 642 -12.01 9.99 12.93
C ASN A 642 -13.07 9.86 14.04
N ARG A 643 -13.13 8.71 14.73
CA ARG A 643 -14.14 8.40 15.74
C ARG A 643 -14.25 9.44 16.86
N ILE A 644 -13.17 10.14 17.14
CA ILE A 644 -13.10 11.16 18.21
C ILE A 644 -13.62 12.53 17.76
N TYR A 645 -14.04 12.67 16.51
CA TYR A 645 -14.71 13.87 16.05
C TYR A 645 -16.23 13.75 16.24
N PRO A 646 -16.91 14.78 16.76
CA PRO A 646 -16.36 15.99 17.37
C PRO A 646 -15.98 15.82 18.84
N ASP A 647 -16.17 14.64 19.42
CA ASP A 647 -16.06 14.37 20.87
C ASP A 647 -15.07 13.23 21.15
N VAL A 648 -13.99 13.56 21.83
CA VAL A 648 -12.93 12.62 22.23
C VAL A 648 -13.43 11.46 23.08
N THR A 649 -14.53 11.64 23.79
CA THR A 649 -15.13 10.62 24.67
C THR A 649 -15.98 9.59 23.92
N ASN A 650 -16.16 9.74 22.59
CA ASN A 650 -16.94 8.79 21.80
C ASN A 650 -16.27 7.40 21.77
N ARG A 651 -16.93 6.42 22.39
CA ARG A 651 -16.50 5.01 22.48
C ARG A 651 -17.33 4.06 21.61
N LYS A 652 -18.24 4.57 20.78
CA LYS A 652 -19.17 3.73 19.99
C LYS A 652 -18.43 2.80 19.03
N LEU A 653 -17.34 3.25 18.37
CA LEU A 653 -16.53 2.38 17.50
C LEU A 653 -16.10 1.11 18.22
N ILE A 654 -15.60 1.25 19.48
CA ILE A 654 -15.10 0.14 20.28
C ILE A 654 -16.27 -0.73 20.76
N ARG A 655 -17.34 -0.11 21.30
CA ARG A 655 -18.50 -0.85 21.83
C ARG A 655 -19.28 -1.63 20.76
N LEU A 656 -19.26 -1.15 19.51
CA LEU A 656 -19.90 -1.78 18.37
C LEU A 656 -18.97 -2.77 17.64
N HIS A 657 -17.74 -2.91 18.10
CA HIS A 657 -16.73 -3.81 17.51
C HIS A 657 -16.59 -3.65 15.99
N ILE A 658 -16.65 -2.42 15.46
CA ILE A 658 -16.73 -2.19 14.01
C ILE A 658 -15.47 -2.74 13.29
N ARG A 659 -14.29 -2.52 13.83
CA ARG A 659 -13.03 -2.96 13.23
C ARG A 659 -12.94 -4.48 13.20
N GLU A 660 -13.30 -5.11 14.29
CA GLU A 660 -13.33 -6.55 14.47
C GLU A 660 -14.38 -7.18 13.53
N ARG A 661 -15.59 -6.64 13.47
CA ARG A 661 -16.68 -7.09 12.58
C ARG A 661 -16.32 -6.97 11.10
N ILE A 662 -15.57 -5.93 10.67
CA ILE A 662 -15.07 -5.84 9.29
C ILE A 662 -14.06 -6.95 9.05
N GLN A 663 -13.16 -7.21 9.98
CA GLN A 663 -12.16 -8.28 9.86
C GLN A 663 -12.81 -9.68 9.83
N GLU A 664 -13.85 -9.90 10.61
CA GLU A 664 -14.67 -11.12 10.57
C GLU A 664 -15.32 -11.32 9.19
N VAL A 665 -15.86 -10.25 8.59
CA VAL A 665 -16.42 -10.31 7.22
C VAL A 665 -15.34 -10.74 6.21
N ILE A 666 -14.09 -10.30 6.38
CA ILE A 666 -12.98 -10.69 5.51
C ILE A 666 -12.68 -12.18 5.69
N TYR A 667 -12.63 -12.69 6.91
CA TYR A 667 -12.43 -14.12 7.18
C TYR A 667 -13.60 -14.98 6.66
N ASP A 668 -14.84 -14.52 6.86
CA ASP A 668 -16.02 -15.18 6.28
C ASP A 668 -15.97 -15.25 4.75
N ALA A 669 -15.41 -14.23 4.10
CA ALA A 669 -15.25 -14.21 2.66
C ALA A 669 -14.24 -15.25 2.14
N MET A 670 -13.33 -15.76 2.98
CA MET A 670 -12.38 -16.82 2.65
C MET A 670 -12.94 -18.22 2.88
N LYS A 671 -13.97 -18.37 3.73
CA LYS A 671 -14.61 -19.66 3.97
C LYS A 671 -15.32 -20.12 2.68
N LYS A 672 -14.93 -21.27 2.14
CA LYS A 672 -15.68 -21.91 1.04
C LYS A 672 -17.06 -22.28 1.57
N LYS A 673 -18.12 -21.83 0.87
CA LYS A 673 -19.48 -22.33 1.10
C LYS A 673 -19.58 -23.77 0.64
#